data_6dd304a4ce501b948e5b6857c97d4373
#
_entry.id   6dd304a4ce501b948e5b6857c97d4373
#
_cell.length_a   1.000
_cell.length_b   1.000
_cell.length_c   1.000
_cell.angle_alpha   90.00
_cell.angle_beta   90.00
_cell.angle_gamma   90.00
#
_symmetry.space_group_name_H-M   'P 1'
#
loop_
_entity.id
_entity.type
_entity.pdbx_description
1 polymer ?
#
loop_
_entity_poly.entity_id
_entity_poly.type
_entity_poly.pdbx_seq_one_letter_code
_entity_poly.pdbx_strand_id
1 'polypeptide(L)'
;MPRKRRLVAALIAVPGLMPALAHAQLVGEAAQPQPIDAPWGMRLAPQLEEHPLPAGQKPATFVLGDSTSGTTDQDMAAKGSAEVRRNTAVIKADALHYDQDTDMADAYGQVRVINNGNSFAGPEAHLRVDSSEGYMSAPKYRFNITGGSGSAERVDLLDNERSVFTKGTYTACACADDPAWYIKGSEFDFDTGADEGVAYNSVLFFQGLPVFASPWLSFPLSGARRSGILPPTFSLSSSNGFELSVPYYFNIAPNRDLTITPRVISKRGVQVQSTFRYLSPTYAGSITGEFLPNDRLTRTNRYALYIQHNQNFGNGFGGYIYYNKVSDNTYPEDLSSSVNQFMNGTQLLYQQEAGLTYNNGPWSVLAREQHWQTLTPSIAPYGREPQLNVKYAKYNVGGFDFGAEADYTNFRITTQDMTQGQRVMFNPYLSYSVVGPGYFVTPKVQWHFASYNLNNISNDVPVGTPKNFNESIPTLTFDTGLIFDRSVRLFGQDYIQTLEPRLYYVYTPYRNQASAPLFDTADSDFGLAEIFTPNTFVGNDRIADANRLTAAITTRFINPATGDERARFVLAQQYYFQDQRVTLLPNQTSTQATHSDLIAGASIKLGAGFASETAFQYNADNNQLVKTSIGFGFSPGTNRVINVAYRYTRANTTLDNQPINQVLISGQWPLSHRVYGVGRFNYDLGGHRIVDGLVGLQYDADCWTLGAGIQRYANGLNTSSQHQSSTRFLAQLTFKGLSTVDNGLMTAFRNSVAGYTPLPPPPPPEARFTNYE
;
A
#
# COMPACT_ATOMS: atom_id res chain seq x y z
N MET A 1 31.60 25.91 -32.61
CA MET A 1 30.84 26.07 -31.35
C MET A 1 30.15 24.73 -31.03
N PRO A 2 30.59 23.92 -30.08
CA PRO A 2 29.94 22.68 -29.72
C PRO A 2 29.05 22.89 -28.49
N ARG A 3 27.83 22.34 -28.57
CA ARG A 3 26.80 22.36 -27.53
C ARG A 3 27.23 21.52 -26.34
N LYS A 4 27.30 22.13 -25.16
CA LYS A 4 27.47 21.45 -23.87
C LYS A 4 26.22 20.62 -23.55
N ARG A 5 26.36 19.30 -23.53
CA ARG A 5 25.39 18.39 -22.90
C ARG A 5 25.67 18.37 -21.39
N ARG A 6 24.69 18.80 -20.59
CA ARG A 6 24.71 18.61 -19.12
C ARG A 6 24.33 17.16 -18.82
N LEU A 7 25.26 16.38 -18.30
CA LEU A 7 24.99 15.11 -17.63
C LEU A 7 24.47 15.42 -16.22
N VAL A 8 23.26 14.95 -15.94
CA VAL A 8 22.70 14.95 -14.58
C VAL A 8 23.32 13.77 -13.85
N ALA A 9 24.17 14.05 -12.87
CA ALA A 9 24.68 13.04 -11.96
C ALA A 9 23.54 12.61 -11.00
N ALA A 10 23.09 11.37 -11.10
CA ALA A 10 22.19 10.77 -10.14
C ALA A 10 22.97 10.50 -8.84
N LEU A 11 22.73 11.29 -7.81
CA LEU A 11 23.19 11.00 -6.45
C LEU A 11 22.42 9.74 -5.96
N ILE A 12 23.17 8.66 -5.71
CA ILE A 12 22.66 7.50 -4.97
C ILE A 12 22.62 7.91 -3.49
N ALA A 13 21.45 8.35 -3.04
CA ALA A 13 21.15 8.42 -1.63
C ALA A 13 20.94 6.99 -1.13
N VAL A 14 21.74 6.54 -0.21
CA VAL A 14 21.52 5.34 0.60
C VAL A 14 20.28 5.62 1.45
N PRO A 15 19.17 4.86 1.32
CA PRO A 15 18.06 5.03 2.24
C PRO A 15 18.49 4.44 3.59
N GLY A 16 18.64 5.32 4.59
CA GLY A 16 18.57 4.89 5.97
C GLY A 16 17.27 4.12 6.17
N LEU A 17 17.33 3.01 6.93
CA LEU A 17 16.19 2.24 7.38
C LEU A 17 15.18 3.15 8.07
N MET A 18 14.24 3.69 7.33
CA MET A 18 12.95 4.05 7.88
C MET A 18 12.11 2.76 7.87
N PRO A 19 11.39 2.45 8.95
CA PRO A 19 10.40 1.39 8.88
C PRO A 19 9.47 1.74 7.72
N ALA A 20 9.24 0.77 6.85
CA ALA A 20 8.29 0.91 5.76
C ALA A 20 6.94 1.29 6.36
N LEU A 21 6.66 2.58 6.40
CA LEU A 21 5.31 3.07 6.47
C LEU A 21 4.65 2.51 5.21
N ALA A 22 3.81 1.50 5.42
CA ALA A 22 2.85 1.11 4.41
C ALA A 22 2.07 2.40 4.08
N HIS A 23 2.47 3.04 3.00
CA HIS A 23 1.61 4.01 2.37
C HIS A 23 0.38 3.22 1.96
N ALA A 24 -0.68 3.34 2.74
CA ALA A 24 -2.00 3.16 2.20
C ALA A 24 -2.03 4.12 1.01
N GLN A 25 -1.90 3.58 -0.19
CA GLN A 25 -2.31 4.30 -1.37
C GLN A 25 -3.78 4.65 -1.10
N LEU A 26 -4.01 5.89 -0.69
CA LEU A 26 -5.26 6.55 -0.96
C LEU A 26 -5.51 6.22 -2.43
N VAL A 27 -6.60 5.49 -2.69
CA VAL A 27 -7.15 5.38 -4.03
C VAL A 27 -7.29 6.84 -4.45
N GLY A 28 -6.36 7.28 -5.31
CA GLY A 28 -6.38 8.63 -5.81
C GLY A 28 -7.77 8.83 -6.42
N GLU A 29 -8.37 9.97 -6.15
CA GLU A 29 -9.36 10.57 -7.01
C GLU A 29 -9.02 10.13 -8.43
N ALA A 30 -9.97 9.48 -9.11
CA ALA A 30 -9.80 9.15 -10.51
C ALA A 30 -9.41 10.48 -11.19
N ALA A 31 -8.14 10.61 -11.52
CA ALA A 31 -7.67 11.74 -12.27
C ALA A 31 -8.60 11.78 -13.48
N GLN A 32 -9.33 12.87 -13.63
CA GLN A 32 -10.04 13.14 -14.89
C GLN A 32 -9.02 12.82 -15.98
N PRO A 33 -9.35 12.00 -16.97
CA PRO A 33 -8.41 11.67 -18.03
C PRO A 33 -7.94 13.00 -18.60
N GLN A 34 -6.70 13.36 -18.32
CA GLN A 34 -6.04 14.46 -19.02
C GLN A 34 -6.13 14.10 -20.50
N PRO A 35 -6.55 15.00 -21.37
CA PRO A 35 -6.57 14.73 -22.80
C PRO A 35 -5.15 14.29 -23.17
N ILE A 36 -5.02 13.01 -23.56
CA ILE A 36 -3.76 12.50 -24.09
C ILE A 36 -3.54 13.27 -25.38
N ASP A 37 -2.61 14.20 -25.35
CA ASP A 37 -2.06 14.81 -26.56
C ASP A 37 -1.26 13.75 -27.33
N ALA A 38 -1.97 12.72 -27.82
CA ALA A 38 -1.42 11.80 -28.77
C ALA A 38 -1.25 12.53 -30.11
N PRO A 39 -0.06 12.51 -30.72
CA PRO A 39 0.18 13.24 -31.97
C PRO A 39 -0.70 12.77 -33.14
N TRP A 40 -1.50 11.75 -32.96
CA TRP A 40 -2.41 11.13 -33.95
C TRP A 40 -3.89 11.09 -33.50
N GLY A 41 -4.23 11.77 -32.38
CA GLY A 41 -5.61 11.85 -31.91
C GLY A 41 -6.49 12.60 -32.90
N MET A 42 -7.59 11.98 -33.38
CA MET A 42 -8.63 12.73 -34.09
C MET A 42 -9.20 13.78 -33.15
N ARG A 43 -9.08 15.05 -33.50
CA ARG A 43 -9.75 16.15 -32.83
C ARG A 43 -11.09 16.39 -33.50
N LEU A 44 -12.12 16.67 -32.71
CA LEU A 44 -13.37 17.19 -33.26
C LEU A 44 -13.05 18.43 -34.07
N ALA A 45 -13.59 18.54 -35.28
CA ALA A 45 -13.44 19.81 -36.02
C ALA A 45 -14.11 20.93 -35.21
N PRO A 46 -13.52 22.12 -35.11
CA PRO A 46 -14.10 23.22 -34.34
C PRO A 46 -15.53 23.58 -34.74
N GLN A 47 -15.92 23.23 -35.97
CA GLN A 47 -17.29 23.42 -36.47
C GLN A 47 -18.29 22.41 -35.93
N LEU A 48 -17.81 21.29 -35.29
CA LEU A 48 -18.61 20.27 -34.64
C LEU A 48 -18.61 20.44 -33.11
N GLU A 49 -17.85 21.41 -32.58
CA GLU A 49 -17.95 21.76 -31.17
C GLU A 49 -19.29 22.46 -30.94
N GLU A 50 -20.05 21.98 -29.94
CA GLU A 50 -21.28 22.65 -29.54
C GLU A 50 -20.96 24.03 -28.99
N HIS A 51 -21.36 25.08 -29.68
CA HIS A 51 -21.29 26.43 -29.16
C HIS A 51 -22.48 26.67 -28.26
N PRO A 52 -22.30 27.10 -27.01
CA PRO A 52 -23.44 27.45 -26.15
C PRO A 52 -24.26 28.51 -26.83
N LEU A 53 -25.55 28.26 -26.96
CA LEU A 53 -26.48 29.23 -27.56
C LEU A 53 -26.52 30.50 -26.72
N PRO A 54 -26.68 31.68 -27.32
CA PRO A 54 -26.88 32.92 -26.60
C PRO A 54 -28.04 32.81 -25.61
N ALA A 55 -27.89 33.39 -24.41
CA ALA A 55 -28.93 33.36 -23.40
C ALA A 55 -30.30 33.84 -23.97
N GLY A 56 -31.31 32.96 -23.87
CA GLY A 56 -32.65 33.22 -24.35
C GLY A 56 -32.99 32.71 -25.76
N GLN A 57 -32.03 32.07 -26.47
CA GLN A 57 -32.34 31.33 -27.69
C GLN A 57 -32.66 29.87 -27.38
N LYS A 58 -33.79 29.39 -27.84
CA LYS A 58 -34.15 27.96 -27.79
C LYS A 58 -33.46 27.22 -28.94
N PRO A 59 -32.90 26.00 -28.70
CA PRO A 59 -32.34 25.19 -29.77
C PRO A 59 -33.41 24.78 -30.77
N ALA A 60 -33.02 24.63 -32.02
CA ALA A 60 -33.95 24.19 -33.07
C ALA A 60 -34.39 22.75 -32.79
N THR A 61 -35.68 22.47 -32.97
CA THR A 61 -36.26 21.14 -32.94
C THR A 61 -36.40 20.61 -34.36
N PHE A 62 -35.90 19.43 -34.61
CA PHE A 62 -36.02 18.72 -35.88
C PHE A 62 -37.03 17.59 -35.73
N VAL A 63 -38.05 17.55 -36.57
CA VAL A 63 -39.04 16.48 -36.67
C VAL A 63 -38.87 15.80 -38.01
N LEU A 64 -38.63 14.49 -38.02
CA LEU A 64 -38.38 13.68 -39.20
C LEU A 64 -39.31 12.47 -39.20
N GLY A 65 -39.59 11.92 -40.37
CA GLY A 65 -40.39 10.70 -40.53
C GLY A 65 -40.62 10.36 -42.01
N ASP A 66 -41.06 9.16 -42.31
CA ASP A 66 -41.40 8.74 -43.66
C ASP A 66 -42.58 9.57 -44.19
N SER A 67 -43.49 9.98 -43.29
CA SER A 67 -44.54 10.96 -43.58
C SER A 67 -44.70 11.92 -42.39
N THR A 68 -44.76 13.20 -42.69
CA THR A 68 -45.01 14.25 -41.68
C THR A 68 -46.26 15.04 -42.05
N SER A 69 -47.08 15.39 -41.06
CA SER A 69 -48.29 16.20 -41.20
C SER A 69 -48.46 17.09 -39.97
N GLY A 70 -49.08 18.24 -40.15
CA GLY A 70 -49.34 19.16 -39.06
C GLY A 70 -49.22 20.61 -39.51
N THR A 71 -49.31 21.55 -38.58
CA THR A 71 -49.15 22.98 -38.80
C THR A 71 -47.81 23.45 -38.26
N THR A 72 -47.01 24.04 -39.12
CA THR A 72 -45.71 24.60 -38.71
C THR A 72 -45.90 25.58 -37.55
N ASP A 73 -45.08 25.50 -36.53
CA ASP A 73 -45.08 26.31 -35.31
C ASP A 73 -46.28 26.03 -34.35
N GLN A 74 -47.07 24.97 -34.55
CA GLN A 74 -48.13 24.54 -33.65
C GLN A 74 -47.98 23.05 -33.27
N ASP A 75 -48.27 22.16 -34.20
CA ASP A 75 -48.24 20.72 -33.97
C ASP A 75 -47.68 19.98 -35.18
N MET A 76 -46.93 18.92 -34.92
CA MET A 76 -46.32 18.07 -35.93
C MET A 76 -46.51 16.60 -35.60
N ALA A 77 -47.06 15.85 -36.53
CA ALA A 77 -47.14 14.39 -36.44
C ALA A 77 -46.18 13.76 -37.48
N ALA A 78 -45.39 12.79 -37.05
CA ALA A 78 -44.51 12.00 -37.88
C ALA A 78 -44.87 10.51 -37.78
N LYS A 79 -44.84 9.79 -38.90
CA LYS A 79 -45.09 8.33 -38.95
C LYS A 79 -44.06 7.64 -39.80
N GLY A 80 -43.67 6.43 -39.38
CA GLY A 80 -42.62 5.63 -39.98
C GLY A 80 -41.25 6.24 -39.72
N SER A 81 -40.40 5.53 -39.01
CA SER A 81 -39.08 5.99 -38.58
C SER A 81 -39.08 7.43 -38.01
N ALA A 82 -40.16 7.75 -37.23
CA ALA A 82 -40.36 9.07 -36.69
C ALA A 82 -39.29 9.45 -35.68
N GLU A 83 -38.76 10.67 -35.80
CA GLU A 83 -37.69 11.19 -34.92
C GLU A 83 -37.94 12.64 -34.53
N VAL A 84 -37.81 12.96 -33.24
CA VAL A 84 -37.68 14.33 -32.76
C VAL A 84 -36.29 14.49 -32.15
N ARG A 85 -35.57 15.52 -32.57
CA ARG A 85 -34.24 15.83 -32.10
C ARG A 85 -34.11 17.27 -31.68
N ARG A 86 -33.59 17.47 -30.44
CA ARG A 86 -33.21 18.78 -29.92
C ARG A 86 -31.96 18.63 -29.03
N ASN A 87 -30.87 19.30 -29.35
CA ASN A 87 -29.60 19.15 -28.65
C ASN A 87 -29.18 17.66 -28.50
N THR A 88 -28.98 17.24 -27.23
CA THR A 88 -28.62 15.86 -26.84
C THR A 88 -29.81 14.94 -26.70
N ALA A 89 -31.05 15.45 -26.78
CA ALA A 89 -32.25 14.66 -26.69
C ALA A 89 -32.72 14.18 -28.08
N VAL A 90 -32.91 12.88 -28.22
CA VAL A 90 -33.41 12.23 -29.42
C VAL A 90 -34.50 11.26 -29.04
N ILE A 91 -35.68 11.42 -29.63
CA ILE A 91 -36.83 10.53 -29.46
C ILE A 91 -37.13 9.89 -30.81
N LYS A 92 -37.04 8.58 -30.92
CA LYS A 92 -37.42 7.77 -32.10
C LYS A 92 -38.60 6.90 -31.78
N ALA A 93 -39.51 6.72 -32.75
CA ALA A 93 -40.72 5.90 -32.60
C ALA A 93 -41.28 5.46 -33.95
N ASP A 94 -42.25 4.55 -33.95
CA ASP A 94 -43.03 4.23 -35.16
C ASP A 94 -43.97 5.36 -35.52
N ALA A 95 -44.56 6.03 -34.49
CA ALA A 95 -45.40 7.20 -34.63
C ALA A 95 -45.10 8.22 -33.52
N LEU A 96 -45.05 9.49 -33.87
CA LEU A 96 -44.69 10.56 -32.95
C LEU A 96 -45.60 11.77 -33.24
N HIS A 97 -46.12 12.41 -32.18
CA HIS A 97 -46.79 13.67 -32.21
C HIS A 97 -46.06 14.66 -31.32
N TYR A 98 -45.68 15.82 -31.86
CA TYR A 98 -45.00 16.87 -31.14
C TYR A 98 -45.83 18.14 -31.16
N ASP A 99 -46.22 18.60 -29.98
CA ASP A 99 -46.92 19.84 -29.72
C ASP A 99 -45.89 20.91 -29.30
N GLN A 100 -45.75 21.92 -30.10
CA GLN A 100 -44.74 22.94 -29.90
C GLN A 100 -45.12 23.96 -28.80
N ASP A 101 -46.40 24.18 -28.57
CA ASP A 101 -46.89 25.11 -27.54
C ASP A 101 -46.64 24.57 -26.14
N THR A 102 -46.86 23.30 -25.94
CA THR A 102 -46.66 22.59 -24.67
C THR A 102 -45.25 21.96 -24.58
N ASP A 103 -44.51 21.90 -25.68
CA ASP A 103 -43.25 21.23 -25.85
C ASP A 103 -43.30 19.70 -25.58
N MET A 104 -44.49 19.11 -25.76
CA MET A 104 -44.74 17.69 -25.49
C MET A 104 -44.57 16.84 -26.74
N ALA A 105 -43.85 15.71 -26.57
CA ALA A 105 -43.70 14.66 -27.56
C ALA A 105 -44.38 13.38 -27.06
N ASP A 106 -45.40 12.94 -27.78
CA ASP A 106 -46.09 11.67 -27.57
C ASP A 106 -45.60 10.66 -28.59
N ALA A 107 -44.93 9.63 -28.14
CA ALA A 107 -44.26 8.64 -28.98
C ALA A 107 -44.85 7.24 -28.73
N TYR A 108 -45.12 6.50 -29.80
CA TYR A 108 -45.75 5.19 -29.76
C TYR A 108 -45.05 4.18 -30.69
N GLY A 109 -45.09 2.92 -30.29
CA GLY A 109 -44.49 1.80 -31.01
C GLY A 109 -43.14 1.43 -30.45
N GLN A 110 -42.13 1.32 -31.30
CA GLN A 110 -40.74 1.05 -30.87
C GLN A 110 -40.04 2.35 -30.41
N VAL A 111 -40.47 2.88 -29.25
CA VAL A 111 -39.96 4.15 -28.74
C VAL A 111 -38.56 3.96 -28.20
N ARG A 112 -37.65 4.85 -28.63
CA ARG A 112 -36.28 4.96 -28.09
C ARG A 112 -35.99 6.41 -27.76
N VAL A 113 -35.66 6.67 -26.50
CA VAL A 113 -35.28 7.99 -26.00
C VAL A 113 -33.81 7.95 -25.65
N ILE A 114 -33.05 8.89 -26.17
CA ILE A 114 -31.64 9.11 -25.81
C ILE A 114 -31.53 10.53 -25.23
N ASN A 115 -31.00 10.64 -24.02
CA ASN A 115 -30.76 11.93 -23.37
C ASN A 115 -29.47 11.86 -22.58
N ASN A 116 -28.53 12.80 -22.85
CA ASN A 116 -27.22 12.88 -22.20
C ASN A 116 -26.44 11.53 -22.21
N GLY A 117 -26.61 10.75 -23.28
CA GLY A 117 -26.00 9.42 -23.43
C GLY A 117 -26.75 8.29 -22.71
N ASN A 118 -27.72 8.58 -21.87
CA ASN A 118 -28.62 7.58 -21.31
C ASN A 118 -29.66 7.13 -22.35
N SER A 119 -29.97 5.86 -22.40
CA SER A 119 -30.94 5.33 -23.37
C SER A 119 -32.10 4.60 -22.67
N PHE A 120 -33.30 4.87 -23.15
CA PHE A 120 -34.57 4.24 -22.71
C PHE A 120 -35.29 3.69 -23.93
N ALA A 121 -35.78 2.48 -23.85
CA ALA A 121 -36.55 1.87 -24.92
C ALA A 121 -37.83 1.22 -24.37
N GLY A 122 -38.97 1.51 -24.98
CA GLY A 122 -40.29 1.01 -24.52
C GLY A 122 -41.36 1.16 -25.57
N PRO A 123 -42.60 0.77 -25.28
CA PRO A 123 -43.68 0.84 -26.26
C PRO A 123 -44.32 2.24 -26.37
N GLU A 124 -44.16 3.08 -25.35
CA GLU A 124 -44.84 4.36 -25.25
C GLU A 124 -44.04 5.34 -24.37
N ALA A 125 -43.96 6.61 -24.80
CA ALA A 125 -43.38 7.69 -24.02
C ALA A 125 -44.13 9.00 -24.25
N HIS A 126 -44.31 9.76 -23.15
CA HIS A 126 -44.87 11.10 -23.11
C HIS A 126 -43.89 12.03 -22.42
N LEU A 127 -43.20 12.84 -23.20
CA LEU A 127 -42.04 13.60 -22.70
C LEU A 127 -42.06 15.04 -23.19
N ARG A 128 -41.73 15.97 -22.29
CA ARG A 128 -41.38 17.33 -22.65
C ARG A 128 -39.95 17.36 -23.20
N VAL A 129 -39.78 17.83 -24.42
CA VAL A 129 -38.49 17.71 -25.13
C VAL A 129 -37.38 18.58 -24.51
N ASP A 130 -37.75 19.72 -23.93
CA ASP A 130 -36.80 20.68 -23.36
C ASP A 130 -36.28 20.26 -21.97
N SER A 131 -37.21 19.87 -21.09
CA SER A 131 -36.90 19.50 -19.70
C SER A 131 -36.76 18.00 -19.49
N SER A 132 -37.09 17.18 -20.50
CA SER A 132 -37.17 15.70 -20.40
C SER A 132 -38.17 15.20 -19.36
N GLU A 133 -39.07 16.05 -18.84
CA GLU A 133 -40.10 15.66 -17.90
C GLU A 133 -41.17 14.82 -18.59
N GLY A 134 -41.69 13.81 -17.87
CA GLY A 134 -42.75 12.95 -18.37
C GLY A 134 -42.57 11.52 -17.94
N TYR A 135 -43.11 10.58 -18.74
CA TYR A 135 -43.01 9.16 -18.39
C TYR A 135 -42.82 8.27 -19.61
N MET A 136 -42.32 7.05 -19.36
CA MET A 136 -42.26 5.97 -20.31
C MET A 136 -42.83 4.68 -19.68
N SER A 137 -43.65 3.96 -20.43
CA SER A 137 -44.20 2.66 -20.05
C SER A 137 -43.22 1.53 -20.37
N ALA A 138 -43.09 0.55 -19.46
CA ALA A 138 -42.28 -0.65 -19.61
C ALA A 138 -40.87 -0.41 -20.18
N PRO A 139 -40.10 0.55 -19.63
CA PRO A 139 -38.78 0.89 -20.17
C PRO A 139 -37.75 -0.23 -19.95
N LYS A 140 -36.93 -0.51 -20.97
CA LYS A 140 -35.58 -1.05 -20.84
C LYS A 140 -34.62 0.13 -20.88
N TYR A 141 -33.70 0.24 -19.92
CA TYR A 141 -32.83 1.39 -19.82
C TYR A 141 -31.36 1.04 -19.67
N ARG A 142 -30.49 1.99 -20.05
CA ARG A 142 -29.06 1.92 -19.86
C ARG A 142 -28.49 3.30 -19.55
N PHE A 143 -27.74 3.37 -18.45
CA PHE A 143 -27.02 4.58 -18.06
C PHE A 143 -25.60 4.59 -18.65
N ASN A 144 -25.21 5.71 -19.24
CA ASN A 144 -23.90 5.87 -19.85
C ASN A 144 -22.77 5.94 -18.80
N ILE A 145 -23.00 6.67 -17.70
CA ILE A 145 -21.98 6.91 -16.66
C ILE A 145 -21.60 5.61 -15.94
N THR A 146 -22.56 4.80 -15.57
CA THR A 146 -22.33 3.57 -14.79
C THR A 146 -22.22 2.32 -15.65
N GLY A 147 -22.65 2.37 -16.91
CA GLY A 147 -22.90 1.18 -17.73
C GLY A 147 -24.04 0.31 -17.20
N GLY A 148 -24.69 0.76 -16.11
CA GLY A 148 -25.82 0.06 -15.50
C GLY A 148 -27.03 0.02 -16.41
N SER A 149 -27.75 -1.09 -16.38
CA SER A 149 -28.93 -1.33 -17.21
C SER A 149 -30.00 -2.08 -16.43
N GLY A 150 -31.25 -2.05 -16.96
CA GLY A 150 -32.34 -2.75 -16.34
C GLY A 150 -33.66 -2.54 -17.08
N SER A 151 -34.74 -2.93 -16.43
CA SER A 151 -36.12 -2.72 -16.90
C SER A 151 -37.01 -2.34 -15.74
N ALA A 152 -38.15 -1.69 -16.03
CA ALA A 152 -39.14 -1.34 -15.03
C ALA A 152 -40.57 -1.45 -15.62
N GLU A 153 -41.58 -1.39 -14.79
CA GLU A 153 -42.96 -1.25 -15.26
C GLU A 153 -43.22 0.16 -15.83
N ARG A 154 -42.59 1.17 -15.20
CA ARG A 154 -42.73 2.57 -15.59
C ARG A 154 -41.49 3.35 -15.12
N VAL A 155 -41.09 4.34 -15.89
CA VAL A 155 -40.19 5.41 -15.44
C VAL A 155 -40.89 6.75 -15.53
N ASP A 156 -40.83 7.52 -14.45
CA ASP A 156 -41.20 8.92 -14.39
C ASP A 156 -39.95 9.77 -14.39
N LEU A 157 -39.73 10.54 -15.44
CA LEU A 157 -38.62 11.48 -15.58
C LEU A 157 -39.07 12.80 -14.99
N LEU A 158 -38.48 13.23 -13.89
CA LEU A 158 -38.87 14.42 -13.14
C LEU A 158 -38.19 15.68 -13.68
N ASP A 159 -36.98 15.51 -14.18
CA ASP A 159 -36.15 16.53 -14.84
C ASP A 159 -34.99 15.84 -15.59
N ASN A 160 -34.02 16.61 -16.06
CA ASN A 160 -32.84 16.10 -16.77
C ASN A 160 -31.87 15.25 -15.90
N GLU A 161 -32.01 15.29 -14.59
CA GLU A 161 -31.13 14.64 -13.63
C GLU A 161 -31.84 13.57 -12.79
N ARG A 162 -33.15 13.69 -12.58
CA ARG A 162 -33.91 12.85 -11.66
C ARG A 162 -34.92 11.97 -12.38
N SER A 163 -34.90 10.67 -12.01
CA SER A 163 -35.85 9.68 -12.57
C SER A 163 -36.24 8.65 -11.53
N VAL A 164 -37.54 8.30 -11.51
CA VAL A 164 -38.12 7.30 -10.59
C VAL A 164 -38.66 6.12 -11.41
N PHE A 165 -38.14 4.93 -11.07
CA PHE A 165 -38.54 3.68 -11.74
C PHE A 165 -39.40 2.84 -10.81
N THR A 166 -40.58 2.51 -11.23
CA THR A 166 -41.52 1.65 -10.48
C THR A 166 -41.30 0.18 -10.85
N LYS A 167 -41.13 -0.67 -9.82
CA LYS A 167 -40.89 -2.12 -9.93
C LYS A 167 -39.79 -2.45 -10.92
N GLY A 168 -38.61 -1.86 -10.65
CA GLY A 168 -37.47 -1.94 -11.53
C GLY A 168 -36.48 -3.05 -11.17
N THR A 169 -35.54 -3.26 -12.12
CA THR A 169 -34.34 -4.06 -11.95
C THR A 169 -33.12 -3.23 -12.33
N TYR A 170 -31.96 -3.47 -11.70
CA TYR A 170 -30.71 -2.81 -12.01
C TYR A 170 -29.56 -3.84 -12.01
N THR A 171 -28.70 -3.78 -13.02
CA THR A 171 -27.46 -4.57 -13.12
C THR A 171 -26.39 -3.78 -13.83
N ALA A 172 -25.09 -4.09 -13.54
CA ALA A 172 -23.94 -3.62 -14.32
C ALA A 172 -23.37 -4.73 -15.20
N CYS A 173 -24.06 -5.87 -15.37
CA CYS A 173 -23.67 -6.90 -16.31
C CYS A 173 -23.89 -6.42 -17.77
N ALA A 174 -22.97 -6.76 -18.67
CA ALA A 174 -23.09 -6.39 -20.08
C ALA A 174 -24.33 -7.02 -20.75
N CYS A 175 -24.72 -8.24 -20.34
CA CYS A 175 -25.91 -8.94 -20.82
C CYS A 175 -27.11 -8.58 -19.92
N ALA A 176 -27.89 -7.58 -20.32
CA ALA A 176 -29.02 -7.08 -19.53
C ALA A 176 -30.24 -8.05 -19.50
N ASP A 177 -30.37 -8.90 -20.50
CA ASP A 177 -31.53 -9.82 -20.61
C ASP A 177 -31.39 -11.06 -19.71
N ASP A 178 -30.15 -11.51 -19.40
CA ASP A 178 -29.86 -12.63 -18.48
C ASP A 178 -28.63 -12.31 -17.63
N PRO A 179 -28.72 -11.32 -16.72
CA PRO A 179 -27.60 -10.90 -15.92
C PRO A 179 -27.31 -11.91 -14.81
N ALA A 180 -26.04 -12.24 -14.60
CA ALA A 180 -25.62 -13.12 -13.50
C ALA A 180 -25.97 -12.56 -12.11
N TRP A 181 -26.07 -11.23 -11.97
CA TRP A 181 -26.58 -10.57 -10.78
C TRP A 181 -27.44 -9.36 -11.14
N TYR A 182 -28.47 -9.12 -10.36
CA TYR A 182 -29.30 -7.92 -10.46
C TYR A 182 -29.98 -7.59 -9.14
N ILE A 183 -30.29 -6.31 -8.97
CA ILE A 183 -31.12 -5.81 -7.88
C ILE A 183 -32.52 -5.64 -8.42
N LYS A 184 -33.53 -6.16 -7.70
CA LYS A 184 -34.94 -5.94 -7.96
C LYS A 184 -35.53 -5.13 -6.81
N GLY A 185 -36.20 -4.03 -7.11
CA GLY A 185 -36.82 -3.16 -6.10
C GLY A 185 -38.25 -2.79 -6.45
N SER A 186 -39.01 -2.38 -5.44
CA SER A 186 -40.34 -1.79 -5.65
C SER A 186 -40.27 -0.44 -6.33
N GLU A 187 -39.19 0.31 -6.06
CA GLU A 187 -38.91 1.63 -6.60
C GLU A 187 -37.41 1.88 -6.63
N PHE A 188 -36.91 2.57 -7.67
CA PHE A 188 -35.58 3.12 -7.75
C PHE A 188 -35.68 4.63 -8.02
N ASP A 189 -35.06 5.43 -7.18
CA ASP A 189 -34.91 6.87 -7.38
C ASP A 189 -33.48 7.14 -7.78
N PHE A 190 -33.21 7.63 -8.98
CA PHE A 190 -31.92 8.03 -9.49
C PHE A 190 -31.85 9.53 -9.61
N ASP A 191 -30.86 10.13 -8.96
CA ASP A 191 -30.53 11.54 -9.04
C ASP A 191 -29.05 11.66 -9.51
N THR A 192 -28.87 11.94 -10.81
CA THR A 192 -27.54 12.05 -11.41
C THR A 192 -26.82 13.34 -10.99
N GLY A 193 -27.56 14.40 -10.62
CA GLY A 193 -27.01 15.65 -10.10
C GLY A 193 -26.47 15.49 -8.68
N ALA A 194 -27.21 14.74 -7.84
CA ALA A 194 -26.75 14.38 -6.50
C ALA A 194 -25.84 13.14 -6.47
N ASP A 195 -25.58 12.51 -7.61
CA ASP A 195 -24.82 11.26 -7.74
C ASP A 195 -25.38 10.13 -6.85
N GLU A 196 -26.71 9.96 -6.85
CA GLU A 196 -27.42 9.03 -5.98
C GLU A 196 -28.35 8.08 -6.74
N GLY A 197 -28.26 6.79 -6.37
CA GLY A 197 -29.30 5.81 -6.62
C GLY A 197 -29.84 5.26 -5.31
N VAL A 198 -31.17 5.26 -5.12
CA VAL A 198 -31.85 4.67 -3.97
C VAL A 198 -32.80 3.59 -4.45
N ALA A 199 -32.66 2.38 -3.92
CA ALA A 199 -33.57 1.27 -4.19
C ALA A 199 -34.39 0.94 -2.93
N TYR A 200 -35.72 0.92 -3.04
CA TYR A 200 -36.62 0.60 -1.95
C TYR A 200 -37.12 -0.85 -2.05
N ASN A 201 -37.25 -1.51 -0.90
CA ASN A 201 -37.68 -2.92 -0.77
C ASN A 201 -36.87 -3.81 -1.75
N SER A 202 -35.56 -3.62 -1.74
CA SER A 202 -34.68 -4.20 -2.74
C SER A 202 -34.18 -5.59 -2.34
N VAL A 203 -34.04 -6.46 -3.34
CA VAL A 203 -33.47 -7.80 -3.22
C VAL A 203 -32.37 -7.95 -4.27
N LEU A 204 -31.17 -8.28 -3.84
CA LEU A 204 -30.06 -8.65 -4.71
C LEU A 204 -30.18 -10.14 -5.05
N PHE A 205 -30.22 -10.43 -6.34
CA PHE A 205 -30.19 -11.78 -6.88
C PHE A 205 -28.80 -12.08 -7.46
N PHE A 206 -28.33 -13.31 -7.24
CA PHE A 206 -27.13 -13.85 -7.86
C PHE A 206 -27.42 -15.22 -8.41
N GLN A 207 -27.21 -15.43 -9.70
CA GLN A 207 -27.57 -16.67 -10.42
C GLN A 207 -29.04 -17.07 -10.17
N GLY A 208 -29.94 -16.09 -10.16
CA GLY A 208 -31.37 -16.28 -9.91
C GLY A 208 -31.76 -16.53 -8.46
N LEU A 209 -30.79 -16.66 -7.53
CA LEU A 209 -31.06 -16.87 -6.11
C LEU A 209 -31.02 -15.53 -5.34
N PRO A 210 -31.98 -15.25 -4.43
CA PRO A 210 -31.94 -14.07 -3.58
C PRO A 210 -30.82 -14.23 -2.53
N VAL A 211 -29.82 -13.34 -2.55
CA VAL A 211 -28.66 -13.41 -1.64
C VAL A 211 -28.66 -12.32 -0.56
N PHE A 212 -29.34 -11.20 -0.82
CA PHE A 212 -29.41 -10.11 0.14
C PHE A 212 -30.74 -9.34 -0.07
N ALA A 213 -31.35 -8.89 1.01
CA ALA A 213 -32.57 -8.06 0.96
C ALA A 213 -32.41 -6.85 1.90
N SER A 214 -32.86 -5.69 1.46
CA SER A 214 -32.85 -4.47 2.27
C SER A 214 -34.14 -3.67 2.02
N PRO A 215 -34.75 -3.11 3.06
CA PRO A 215 -35.87 -2.20 2.87
C PRO A 215 -35.48 -0.92 2.15
N TRP A 216 -34.19 -0.56 2.23
CA TRP A 216 -33.62 0.61 1.63
C TRP A 216 -32.11 0.37 1.33
N LEU A 217 -31.67 0.69 0.11
CA LEU A 217 -30.31 0.56 -0.35
C LEU A 217 -29.94 1.79 -1.16
N SER A 218 -28.95 2.56 -0.71
CA SER A 218 -28.42 3.72 -1.44
C SER A 218 -27.02 3.38 -1.98
N PHE A 219 -26.72 3.82 -3.19
CA PHE A 219 -25.43 3.63 -3.85
C PHE A 219 -25.07 4.84 -4.72
N PRO A 220 -23.77 5.17 -4.87
CA PRO A 220 -23.34 6.24 -5.77
C PRO A 220 -23.42 5.77 -7.23
N LEU A 221 -23.77 6.67 -8.13
CA LEU A 221 -23.82 6.40 -9.57
C LEU A 221 -22.46 6.55 -10.25
N SER A 222 -21.61 7.51 -9.80
CA SER A 222 -20.27 7.74 -10.35
C SER A 222 -19.15 7.05 -9.57
N GLY A 223 -19.47 6.39 -8.45
CA GLY A 223 -18.50 5.83 -7.52
C GLY A 223 -17.98 6.82 -6.48
N ALA A 224 -18.62 7.99 -6.32
CA ALA A 224 -18.33 8.94 -5.26
C ALA A 224 -18.64 8.38 -3.86
N ARG A 225 -18.03 8.96 -2.82
CA ARG A 225 -18.22 8.50 -1.44
C ARG A 225 -19.58 8.94 -0.90
N ARG A 226 -20.31 7.98 -0.32
CA ARG A 226 -21.65 8.21 0.24
C ARG A 226 -21.84 7.49 1.56
N SER A 227 -22.69 8.04 2.45
CA SER A 227 -23.08 7.37 3.69
C SER A 227 -23.97 6.16 3.40
N GLY A 228 -23.71 5.04 4.08
CA GLY A 228 -24.50 3.82 3.89
C GLY A 228 -23.87 2.59 4.53
N ILE A 229 -24.61 1.48 4.47
CA ILE A 229 -24.11 0.17 4.88
C ILE A 229 -23.09 -0.31 3.85
N LEU A 230 -21.89 -0.61 4.31
CA LEU A 230 -20.88 -1.27 3.48
C LEU A 230 -21.13 -2.78 3.45
N PRO A 231 -20.60 -3.50 2.46
CA PRO A 231 -20.74 -4.94 2.37
C PRO A 231 -20.36 -5.63 3.68
N PRO A 232 -21.19 -6.53 4.19
CA PRO A 232 -20.86 -7.29 5.39
C PRO A 232 -19.69 -8.24 5.10
N THR A 233 -18.86 -8.46 6.11
CA THR A 233 -17.78 -9.44 6.05
C THR A 233 -18.03 -10.54 7.07
N PHE A 234 -17.67 -11.76 6.73
CA PHE A 234 -17.81 -12.91 7.63
C PHE A 234 -16.50 -13.69 7.71
N SER A 235 -16.27 -14.35 8.83
CA SER A 235 -15.12 -15.20 9.05
C SER A 235 -15.52 -16.42 9.86
N LEU A 236 -14.76 -17.51 9.70
CA LEU A 236 -14.89 -18.71 10.50
C LEU A 236 -13.50 -19.13 10.98
N SER A 237 -13.29 -19.14 12.28
CA SER A 237 -12.03 -19.54 12.88
C SER A 237 -12.22 -20.51 14.05
N SER A 238 -11.19 -21.29 14.35
CA SER A 238 -11.21 -22.20 15.49
C SER A 238 -11.23 -21.47 16.85
N SER A 239 -10.61 -20.28 16.92
CA SER A 239 -10.52 -19.47 18.16
C SER A 239 -11.80 -18.69 18.45
N ASN A 240 -12.40 -18.05 17.46
CA ASN A 240 -13.52 -17.11 17.62
C ASN A 240 -14.88 -17.68 17.20
N GLY A 241 -14.89 -18.81 16.48
CA GLY A 241 -16.10 -19.37 15.87
C GLY A 241 -16.53 -18.56 14.64
N PHE A 242 -17.82 -18.42 14.44
CA PHE A 242 -18.39 -17.59 13.39
C PHE A 242 -18.34 -16.11 13.79
N GLU A 243 -17.95 -15.28 12.85
CA GLU A 243 -17.88 -13.83 12.98
C GLU A 243 -18.62 -13.17 11.84
N LEU A 244 -19.38 -12.12 12.16
CA LEU A 244 -20.09 -11.29 11.20
C LEU A 244 -19.83 -9.82 11.52
N SER A 245 -19.32 -9.06 10.57
CA SER A 245 -19.13 -7.60 10.69
C SER A 245 -19.97 -6.88 9.65
N VAL A 246 -20.69 -5.84 10.08
CA VAL A 246 -21.56 -5.03 9.21
C VAL A 246 -21.16 -3.57 9.35
N PRO A 247 -20.24 -3.06 8.52
CA PRO A 247 -19.80 -1.68 8.62
C PRO A 247 -20.87 -0.71 8.14
N TYR A 248 -21.02 0.43 8.83
CA TYR A 248 -21.75 1.59 8.35
C TYR A 248 -20.79 2.76 8.16
N TYR A 249 -20.78 3.31 6.96
CA TYR A 249 -19.92 4.43 6.57
C TYR A 249 -20.70 5.74 6.63
N PHE A 250 -20.14 6.74 7.32
CA PHE A 250 -20.65 8.10 7.39
C PHE A 250 -19.74 9.02 6.57
N ASN A 251 -20.25 9.53 5.45
CA ASN A 251 -19.61 10.58 4.67
C ASN A 251 -19.92 11.95 5.31
N ILE A 252 -19.18 12.32 6.36
CA ILE A 252 -19.46 13.52 7.16
C ILE A 252 -19.19 14.79 6.34
N ALA A 253 -18.08 14.80 5.59
CA ALA A 253 -17.66 15.89 4.74
C ALA A 253 -16.68 15.36 3.67
N PRO A 254 -16.37 16.11 2.60
CA PRO A 254 -15.41 15.68 1.58
C PRO A 254 -14.04 15.27 2.16
N ASN A 255 -13.66 15.83 3.30
CA ASN A 255 -12.38 15.62 3.97
C ASN A 255 -12.50 14.92 5.34
N ARG A 256 -13.65 14.39 5.70
CA ARG A 256 -13.87 13.69 6.99
C ARG A 256 -14.87 12.56 6.81
N ASP A 257 -14.56 11.42 7.37
CA ASP A 257 -15.46 10.27 7.39
C ASP A 257 -15.34 9.47 8.70
N LEU A 258 -16.38 8.69 8.98
CA LEU A 258 -16.42 7.78 10.11
C LEU A 258 -17.00 6.45 9.64
N THR A 259 -16.35 5.35 10.00
CA THR A 259 -16.91 4.01 9.81
C THR A 259 -17.14 3.38 11.17
N ILE A 260 -18.35 2.92 11.44
CA ILE A 260 -18.69 2.14 12.65
C ILE A 260 -18.99 0.71 12.20
N THR A 261 -18.25 -0.24 12.77
CA THR A 261 -18.35 -1.66 12.42
C THR A 261 -18.70 -2.48 13.65
N PRO A 262 -19.98 -2.77 13.92
CA PRO A 262 -20.36 -3.82 14.85
C PRO A 262 -19.92 -5.18 14.30
N ARG A 263 -19.27 -5.98 15.17
CA ARG A 263 -18.76 -7.32 14.87
C ARG A 263 -19.28 -8.30 15.90
N VAL A 264 -20.10 -9.24 15.45
CA VAL A 264 -20.60 -10.33 16.29
C VAL A 264 -19.63 -11.50 16.21
N ILE A 265 -19.11 -11.92 17.35
CA ILE A 265 -18.15 -13.01 17.49
C ILE A 265 -18.84 -14.11 18.33
N SER A 266 -19.20 -15.24 17.72
CA SER A 266 -20.07 -16.24 18.35
C SER A 266 -19.55 -16.76 19.70
N LYS A 267 -18.24 -16.93 19.87
CA LYS A 267 -17.63 -17.40 21.10
C LYS A 267 -17.34 -16.29 22.12
N ARG A 268 -17.27 -15.01 21.70
CA ARG A 268 -16.79 -13.91 22.56
C ARG A 268 -17.84 -12.85 22.89
N GLY A 269 -18.67 -12.48 21.93
CA GLY A 269 -19.69 -11.42 22.11
C GLY A 269 -19.75 -10.43 20.96
N VAL A 270 -20.11 -9.19 21.26
CA VAL A 270 -20.23 -8.13 20.27
C VAL A 270 -19.11 -7.11 20.49
N GLN A 271 -18.26 -6.94 19.49
CA GLN A 271 -17.23 -5.92 19.42
C GLN A 271 -17.74 -4.76 18.55
N VAL A 272 -17.42 -3.53 18.91
CA VAL A 272 -17.65 -2.35 18.07
C VAL A 272 -16.31 -1.73 17.73
N GLN A 273 -16.04 -1.60 16.44
CA GLN A 273 -14.90 -0.85 15.91
C GLN A 273 -15.41 0.47 15.33
N SER A 274 -14.70 1.55 15.58
CA SER A 274 -14.98 2.88 15.03
C SER A 274 -13.70 3.46 14.46
N THR A 275 -13.73 3.87 13.18
CA THR A 275 -12.58 4.49 12.50
C THR A 275 -12.99 5.84 11.97
N PHE A 276 -12.45 6.90 12.55
CA PHE A 276 -12.60 8.29 12.11
C PHE A 276 -11.36 8.72 11.34
N ARG A 277 -11.54 9.28 10.13
CA ARG A 277 -10.46 9.80 9.29
C ARG A 277 -10.71 11.25 8.93
N TYR A 278 -9.65 12.01 8.84
CA TYR A 278 -9.69 13.42 8.46
C TYR A 278 -8.47 13.82 7.64
N LEU A 279 -8.66 14.76 6.73
CA LEU A 279 -7.65 15.27 5.81
C LEU A 279 -7.85 16.77 5.61
N SER A 280 -6.76 17.53 5.67
CA SER A 280 -6.70 18.97 5.35
C SER A 280 -5.37 19.24 4.65
N PRO A 281 -5.19 20.36 3.96
CA PRO A 281 -3.89 20.71 3.38
C PRO A 281 -2.73 20.74 4.39
N THR A 282 -3.03 20.99 5.67
CA THR A 282 -2.03 21.13 6.74
C THR A 282 -2.00 19.99 7.74
N TYR A 283 -3.02 19.13 7.77
CA TYR A 283 -3.05 17.97 8.67
C TYR A 283 -3.83 16.81 8.10
N ALA A 284 -3.41 15.61 8.51
CA ALA A 284 -4.11 14.38 8.19
C ALA A 284 -4.02 13.39 9.36
N GLY A 285 -5.03 12.55 9.50
CA GLY A 285 -4.97 11.51 10.52
C GLY A 285 -6.15 10.56 10.53
N SER A 286 -6.01 9.55 11.40
CA SER A 286 -7.04 8.58 11.69
C SER A 286 -7.04 8.20 13.17
N ILE A 287 -8.23 7.96 13.70
CA ILE A 287 -8.45 7.43 15.04
C ILE A 287 -9.30 6.18 14.92
N THR A 288 -8.75 5.04 15.32
CA THR A 288 -9.48 3.77 15.36
C THR A 288 -9.58 3.27 16.79
N GLY A 289 -10.80 3.10 17.27
CA GLY A 289 -11.10 2.52 18.55
C GLY A 289 -11.87 1.20 18.40
N GLU A 290 -11.55 0.21 19.21
CA GLU A 290 -12.23 -1.08 19.30
C GLU A 290 -12.64 -1.33 20.74
N PHE A 291 -13.84 -1.85 20.95
CA PHE A 291 -14.34 -2.17 22.27
C PHE A 291 -15.18 -3.45 22.23
N LEU A 292 -14.78 -4.43 23.04
CA LEU A 292 -15.51 -5.67 23.28
C LEU A 292 -15.88 -5.74 24.77
N PRO A 293 -17.11 -5.39 25.14
CA PRO A 293 -17.57 -5.50 26.51
C PRO A 293 -17.72 -6.96 26.89
N ASN A 294 -17.24 -7.32 28.05
CA ASN A 294 -17.41 -8.63 28.69
C ASN A 294 -17.15 -9.81 27.71
N ASP A 295 -15.93 -9.90 27.20
CA ASP A 295 -15.51 -11.06 26.39
C ASP A 295 -15.85 -12.35 27.11
N ARG A 296 -16.70 -13.20 26.50
CA ARG A 296 -17.20 -14.44 27.14
C ARG A 296 -16.11 -15.44 27.51
N LEU A 297 -14.95 -15.38 26.83
CA LEU A 297 -13.83 -16.27 27.12
C LEU A 297 -12.94 -15.76 28.24
N THR A 298 -12.61 -14.46 28.24
CA THR A 298 -11.71 -13.85 29.25
C THR A 298 -12.44 -13.26 30.45
N ARG A 299 -13.74 -13.01 30.32
CA ARG A 299 -14.61 -12.37 31.35
C ARG A 299 -14.21 -10.94 31.68
N THR A 300 -13.53 -10.26 30.76
CA THR A 300 -13.04 -8.89 30.89
C THR A 300 -13.53 -8.00 29.74
N ASN A 301 -13.50 -6.69 29.95
CA ASN A 301 -13.67 -5.72 28.89
C ASN A 301 -12.35 -5.60 28.13
N ARG A 302 -12.41 -5.67 26.80
CA ARG A 302 -11.23 -5.61 25.95
C ARG A 302 -11.35 -4.46 24.98
N TYR A 303 -10.22 -3.76 24.76
CA TYR A 303 -10.19 -2.59 23.87
C TYR A 303 -8.86 -2.47 23.15
N ALA A 304 -8.89 -1.76 22.02
CA ALA A 304 -7.71 -1.27 21.33
C ALA A 304 -7.95 0.19 20.90
N LEU A 305 -6.87 0.98 20.88
CA LEU A 305 -6.89 2.36 20.43
C LEU A 305 -5.67 2.63 19.55
N TYR A 306 -5.91 3.16 18.35
CA TYR A 306 -4.90 3.54 17.37
C TYR A 306 -5.15 4.98 16.95
N ILE A 307 -4.16 5.84 17.16
CA ILE A 307 -4.18 7.24 16.72
C ILE A 307 -2.98 7.47 15.84
N GLN A 308 -3.24 7.97 14.66
CA GLN A 308 -2.22 8.47 13.75
C GLN A 308 -2.59 9.88 13.32
N HIS A 309 -1.73 10.83 13.60
CA HIS A 309 -1.92 12.23 13.24
C HIS A 309 -0.62 12.81 12.71
N ASN A 310 -0.69 13.54 11.61
CA ASN A 310 0.42 14.32 11.07
C ASN A 310 -0.04 15.74 10.85
N GLN A 311 0.78 16.68 11.28
CA GLN A 311 0.54 18.12 11.18
C GLN A 311 1.70 18.81 10.46
N ASN A 312 1.39 19.62 9.47
CA ASN A 312 2.31 20.56 8.86
C ASN A 312 1.98 21.98 9.33
N PHE A 313 2.87 22.59 10.09
CA PHE A 313 2.69 23.96 10.58
C PHE A 313 3.22 25.01 9.60
N GLY A 314 3.83 24.57 8.47
CA GLY A 314 4.51 25.44 7.54
C GLY A 314 5.94 25.79 7.93
N ASN A 315 6.68 26.46 7.03
CA ASN A 315 8.06 26.92 7.25
C ASN A 315 9.03 25.84 7.78
N GLY A 316 8.80 24.58 7.42
CA GLY A 316 9.61 23.44 7.87
C GLY A 316 9.19 22.83 9.20
N PHE A 317 8.23 23.40 9.93
CA PHE A 317 7.71 22.83 11.15
C PHE A 317 6.62 21.80 10.90
N GLY A 318 6.71 20.69 11.59
CA GLY A 318 5.73 19.61 11.59
C GLY A 318 5.50 19.03 12.98
N GLY A 319 4.47 18.22 13.10
CA GLY A 319 4.19 17.47 14.31
C GLY A 319 3.48 16.17 13.97
N TYR A 320 3.59 15.19 14.86
CA TYR A 320 2.90 13.91 14.69
C TYR A 320 2.55 13.26 16.03
N ILE A 321 1.54 12.41 15.98
CA ILE A 321 1.14 11.53 17.08
C ILE A 321 0.92 10.13 16.50
N TYR A 322 1.62 9.14 17.05
CA TYR A 322 1.42 7.71 16.83
C TYR A 322 1.16 7.04 18.18
N TYR A 323 -0.09 6.72 18.45
CA TYR A 323 -0.46 6.14 19.74
C TYR A 323 -1.22 4.83 19.49
N ASN A 324 -0.61 3.74 19.92
CA ASN A 324 -1.16 2.40 19.80
C ASN A 324 -1.23 1.75 21.17
N LYS A 325 -2.40 1.26 21.55
CA LYS A 325 -2.62 0.63 22.86
C LYS A 325 -3.65 -0.48 22.75
N VAL A 326 -3.38 -1.58 23.45
CA VAL A 326 -4.32 -2.69 23.60
C VAL A 326 -4.56 -2.98 25.10
N SER A 327 -5.69 -3.57 25.42
CA SER A 327 -6.11 -3.85 26.80
C SER A 327 -5.24 -4.88 27.53
N ASP A 328 -4.74 -5.84 26.78
CA ASP A 328 -4.05 -7.03 27.33
C ASP A 328 -3.13 -7.69 26.29
N ASN A 329 -2.25 -8.56 26.79
CA ASN A 329 -1.18 -9.16 26.00
C ASN A 329 -1.66 -10.14 24.91
N THR A 330 -2.86 -10.72 25.05
CA THR A 330 -3.42 -11.64 24.08
C THR A 330 -4.40 -11.01 23.10
N TYR A 331 -4.69 -9.71 23.27
CA TYR A 331 -5.64 -9.00 22.44
C TYR A 331 -5.36 -9.11 20.94
N PRO A 332 -4.12 -8.90 20.44
CA PRO A 332 -3.85 -8.99 19.02
C PRO A 332 -3.99 -10.39 18.45
N GLU A 333 -3.58 -11.41 19.22
CA GLU A 333 -3.70 -12.81 18.82
C GLU A 333 -5.17 -13.24 18.74
N ASP A 334 -5.97 -12.86 19.72
CA ASP A 334 -7.36 -13.26 19.86
C ASP A 334 -8.31 -12.53 18.90
N LEU A 335 -8.09 -11.22 18.69
CA LEU A 335 -9.06 -10.32 18.06
C LEU A 335 -8.58 -9.71 16.75
N SER A 336 -7.34 -10.04 16.29
CA SER A 336 -6.89 -9.68 14.95
C SER A 336 -7.87 -10.23 13.92
N SER A 337 -8.33 -9.38 13.02
CA SER A 337 -9.19 -9.79 11.92
C SER A 337 -8.63 -9.32 10.60
N SER A 338 -9.08 -9.96 9.52
CA SER A 338 -8.78 -9.51 8.16
C SER A 338 -9.33 -8.12 7.82
N VAL A 339 -10.31 -7.66 8.59
CA VAL A 339 -10.91 -6.32 8.48
C VAL A 339 -10.06 -5.27 9.17
N ASN A 340 -9.29 -5.67 10.18
CA ASN A 340 -8.45 -4.77 10.94
C ASN A 340 -7.02 -4.75 10.38
N GLN A 341 -6.78 -3.85 9.43
CA GLN A 341 -5.47 -3.66 8.79
C GLN A 341 -4.40 -3.11 9.74
N PHE A 342 -4.80 -2.59 10.90
CA PHE A 342 -3.90 -2.00 11.90
C PHE A 342 -3.34 -3.03 12.88
N MET A 343 -3.90 -4.24 12.93
CA MET A 343 -3.43 -5.30 13.83
C MET A 343 -2.80 -6.45 13.07
N ASN A 344 -1.51 -6.61 13.27
CA ASN A 344 -0.83 -7.86 12.98
C ASN A 344 -0.88 -8.72 14.25
N GLY A 345 -1.46 -9.91 14.19
CA GLY A 345 -1.55 -10.84 15.34
C GLY A 345 -0.20 -11.26 15.94
N THR A 346 0.89 -10.95 15.23
CA THR A 346 2.27 -11.19 15.69
C THR A 346 2.96 -9.95 16.23
N GLN A 347 2.28 -8.78 16.28
CA GLN A 347 2.86 -7.56 16.80
C GLN A 347 2.94 -7.61 18.33
N LEU A 348 4.16 -7.54 18.87
CA LEU A 348 4.44 -7.62 20.30
C LEU A 348 4.77 -6.25 20.93
N LEU A 349 5.01 -5.23 20.12
CA LEU A 349 5.40 -3.89 20.52
C LEU A 349 4.42 -2.86 19.96
N TYR A 350 3.85 -2.05 20.85
CA TYR A 350 2.90 -0.99 20.51
C TYR A 350 3.51 0.37 20.87
N GLN A 351 3.85 1.12 19.84
CA GLN A 351 4.46 2.43 19.96
C GLN A 351 3.43 3.48 20.43
N GLN A 352 3.85 4.31 21.38
CA GLN A 352 3.12 5.46 21.88
C GLN A 352 4.07 6.65 21.81
N GLU A 353 3.91 7.49 20.80
CA GLU A 353 4.86 8.54 20.47
C GLU A 353 4.14 9.82 20.03
N ALA A 354 4.63 10.96 20.50
CA ALA A 354 4.28 12.28 20.01
C ALA A 354 5.57 13.06 19.74
N GLY A 355 5.63 13.77 18.63
CA GLY A 355 6.83 14.49 18.25
C GLY A 355 6.57 15.77 17.47
N LEU A 356 7.53 16.68 17.57
CA LEU A 356 7.65 17.88 16.78
C LEU A 356 8.89 17.79 15.90
N THR A 357 8.77 18.21 14.67
CA THR A 357 9.87 18.20 13.70
C THR A 357 10.10 19.59 13.13
N TYR A 358 11.35 19.90 12.83
CA TYR A 358 11.71 21.08 12.04
C TYR A 358 12.72 20.67 10.96
N ASN A 359 12.38 20.87 9.70
CA ASN A 359 13.23 20.56 8.57
C ASN A 359 13.30 21.78 7.64
N ASN A 360 14.45 22.42 7.59
CA ASN A 360 14.65 23.59 6.74
C ASN A 360 16.13 23.70 6.33
N GLY A 361 16.38 23.64 5.03
CA GLY A 361 17.72 23.68 4.47
C GLY A 361 18.63 22.59 5.10
N PRO A 362 19.75 22.97 5.74
CA PRO A 362 20.66 22.01 6.34
C PRO A 362 20.23 21.46 7.71
N TRP A 363 19.14 21.97 8.29
CA TRP A 363 18.70 21.63 9.63
C TRP A 363 17.60 20.59 9.63
N SER A 364 17.72 19.59 10.49
CA SER A 364 16.66 18.66 10.85
C SER A 364 16.63 18.51 12.38
N VAL A 365 15.50 18.83 12.99
CA VAL A 365 15.30 18.77 14.44
C VAL A 365 14.09 17.88 14.75
N LEU A 366 14.24 17.01 15.72
CA LEU A 366 13.18 16.15 16.26
C LEU A 366 13.15 16.28 17.78
N ALA A 367 12.02 16.68 18.31
CA ALA A 367 11.71 16.59 19.73
C ALA A 367 10.57 15.60 19.90
N ARG A 368 10.75 14.55 20.71
CA ARG A 368 9.70 13.54 20.91
C ARG A 368 9.66 12.98 22.32
N GLU A 369 8.48 12.47 22.65
CA GLU A 369 8.19 11.62 23.78
C GLU A 369 7.75 10.25 23.26
N GLN A 370 8.40 9.17 23.69
CA GLN A 370 8.15 7.82 23.18
C GLN A 370 8.11 6.79 24.30
N HIS A 371 6.99 6.08 24.39
CA HIS A 371 6.80 4.92 25.24
C HIS A 371 6.52 3.66 24.42
N TRP A 372 6.65 2.49 25.07
CA TRP A 372 6.29 1.22 24.48
C TRP A 372 5.36 0.43 25.39
N GLN A 373 4.21 0.00 24.87
CA GLN A 373 3.50 -1.12 25.45
C GLN A 373 4.04 -2.40 24.85
N THR A 374 4.59 -3.26 25.69
CA THR A 374 5.19 -4.54 25.30
C THR A 374 4.29 -5.67 25.78
N LEU A 375 3.95 -6.59 24.89
CA LEU A 375 3.14 -7.75 25.24
C LEU A 375 3.99 -8.89 25.85
N THR A 376 5.30 -8.87 25.58
CA THR A 376 6.28 -9.79 26.14
C THR A 376 7.38 -9.01 26.84
N PRO A 377 7.46 -9.04 28.17
CA PRO A 377 8.40 -8.20 28.93
C PRO A 377 9.88 -8.34 28.54
N SER A 378 10.29 -9.55 28.11
CA SER A 378 11.69 -9.83 27.74
C SER A 378 12.21 -9.10 26.51
N ILE A 379 11.34 -8.46 25.71
CA ILE A 379 11.73 -7.71 24.50
C ILE A 379 11.40 -6.22 24.59
N ALA A 380 11.13 -5.71 25.79
CA ALA A 380 10.80 -4.28 25.95
C ALA A 380 11.98 -3.39 25.57
N PRO A 381 11.85 -2.50 24.56
CA PRO A 381 12.84 -1.48 24.29
C PRO A 381 12.73 -0.33 25.28
N TYR A 382 13.79 0.44 25.41
CA TYR A 382 13.74 1.68 26.19
C TYR A 382 12.78 2.70 25.58
N GLY A 383 12.00 3.36 26.42
CA GLY A 383 11.31 4.62 26.10
C GLY A 383 12.32 5.75 25.98
N ARG A 384 11.98 6.77 25.21
CA ARG A 384 12.74 8.02 25.08
C ARG A 384 11.89 9.17 25.63
N GLU A 385 12.17 9.57 26.85
CA GLU A 385 11.25 10.38 27.69
C GLU A 385 11.97 11.56 28.35
N PRO A 386 12.23 12.68 27.66
CA PRO A 386 12.11 12.97 26.24
C PRO A 386 13.38 12.68 25.43
N GLN A 387 13.27 12.85 24.11
CA GLN A 387 14.42 12.96 23.19
C GLN A 387 14.38 14.29 22.44
N LEU A 388 15.53 14.95 22.34
CA LEU A 388 15.79 16.07 21.42
C LEU A 388 16.97 15.70 20.52
N ASN A 389 16.72 15.56 19.22
CA ASN A 389 17.75 15.27 18.21
C ASN A 389 17.85 16.46 17.25
N VAL A 390 19.06 16.95 17.03
CA VAL A 390 19.35 18.06 16.13
C VAL A 390 20.45 17.61 15.16
N LYS A 391 20.14 17.66 13.86
CA LYS A 391 21.07 17.35 12.79
C LYS A 391 21.29 18.59 11.93
N TYR A 392 22.56 18.81 11.61
CA TYR A 392 22.97 19.80 10.62
C TYR A 392 23.84 19.11 9.58
N ALA A 393 23.56 19.29 8.30
CA ALA A 393 24.39 18.78 7.23
C ALA A 393 24.41 19.75 6.05
N LYS A 394 25.62 20.04 5.57
CA LYS A 394 25.83 20.89 4.41
C LYS A 394 26.85 20.23 3.49
N TYR A 395 26.50 20.15 2.23
CA TYR A 395 27.29 19.41 1.23
C TYR A 395 27.92 20.38 0.23
N ASN A 396 29.08 19.98 -0.28
CA ASN A 396 29.82 20.66 -1.35
C ASN A 396 30.10 22.15 -1.09
N VAL A 397 30.58 22.46 0.11
CA VAL A 397 31.07 23.80 0.45
C VAL A 397 32.56 23.87 0.16
N GLY A 398 32.92 24.34 -1.03
CA GLY A 398 34.32 24.31 -1.49
C GLY A 398 34.89 22.88 -1.62
N GLY A 399 34.04 21.91 -1.94
CA GLY A 399 34.38 20.48 -2.05
C GLY A 399 34.24 19.69 -0.74
N PHE A 400 33.97 20.36 0.38
CA PHE A 400 33.80 19.72 1.68
C PHE A 400 32.31 19.45 1.97
N ASP A 401 32.05 18.28 2.54
CA ASP A 401 30.79 17.96 3.19
C ASP A 401 31.01 17.92 4.69
N PHE A 402 30.19 18.62 5.44
CA PHE A 402 30.29 18.62 6.89
C PHE A 402 28.92 18.61 7.55
N GLY A 403 28.88 18.07 8.73
CA GLY A 403 27.68 18.03 9.54
C GLY A 403 27.96 17.63 10.95
N ALA A 404 26.91 17.72 11.75
CA ALA A 404 26.91 17.29 13.15
C ALA A 404 25.53 16.79 13.54
N GLU A 405 25.52 15.81 14.41
CA GLU A 405 24.30 15.36 15.10
C GLU A 405 24.50 15.58 16.60
N ALA A 406 23.54 16.26 17.25
CA ALA A 406 23.45 16.38 18.68
C ALA A 406 22.17 15.72 19.15
N ASP A 407 22.26 14.88 20.20
CA ASP A 407 21.13 14.14 20.73
C ASP A 407 21.14 14.20 22.26
N TYR A 408 20.02 14.60 22.83
CA TYR A 408 19.72 14.42 24.26
C TYR A 408 18.60 13.44 24.39
N THR A 409 18.80 12.34 25.11
CA THR A 409 17.76 11.35 25.37
C THR A 409 17.77 10.92 26.84
N ASN A 410 16.60 10.92 27.47
CA ASN A 410 16.38 10.29 28.75
C ASN A 410 15.73 8.90 28.50
N PHE A 411 16.48 7.85 28.80
CA PHE A 411 16.07 6.47 28.57
C PHE A 411 15.40 5.88 29.80
N ARG A 412 14.18 5.37 29.60
CA ARG A 412 13.39 4.74 30.65
C ARG A 412 12.84 3.38 30.22
N ILE A 413 12.80 2.46 31.17
CA ILE A 413 12.19 1.15 31.02
C ILE A 413 11.52 0.76 32.36
N THR A 414 10.26 0.35 32.29
CA THR A 414 9.48 0.04 33.52
C THR A 414 9.16 -1.46 33.63
N THR A 415 9.37 -2.21 32.56
CA THR A 415 9.00 -3.63 32.46
C THR A 415 10.12 -4.59 32.87
N GLN A 416 11.36 -4.07 33.02
CA GLN A 416 12.55 -4.83 33.35
C GLN A 416 13.41 -4.03 34.35
N ASP A 417 14.18 -4.77 35.17
CA ASP A 417 15.20 -4.15 36.05
C ASP A 417 16.48 -3.96 35.25
N MET A 418 16.53 -2.82 34.56
CA MET A 418 17.63 -2.41 33.67
C MET A 418 18.14 -1.02 34.07
N THR A 419 19.38 -0.73 33.75
CA THR A 419 19.98 0.59 33.98
C THR A 419 19.26 1.67 33.18
N GLN A 420 18.93 2.79 33.84
CA GLN A 420 18.24 3.92 33.23
C GLN A 420 19.09 5.17 33.35
N GLY A 421 18.89 6.15 32.50
CA GLY A 421 19.64 7.39 32.57
C GLY A 421 19.49 8.29 31.35
N GLN A 422 20.27 9.35 31.37
CA GLN A 422 20.33 10.36 30.31
C GLN A 422 21.62 10.19 29.53
N ARG A 423 21.53 10.37 28.21
CA ARG A 423 22.66 10.46 27.31
C ARG A 423 22.61 11.77 26.53
N VAL A 424 23.71 12.50 26.54
CA VAL A 424 23.96 13.63 25.63
C VAL A 424 25.03 13.19 24.65
N MET A 425 24.77 13.31 23.37
CA MET A 425 25.68 12.90 22.31
C MET A 425 25.94 14.05 21.35
N PHE A 426 27.16 14.11 20.79
CA PHE A 426 27.54 15.04 19.73
C PHE A 426 28.46 14.35 18.74
N ASN A 427 28.04 14.23 17.47
CA ASN A 427 28.73 13.52 16.41
C ASN A 427 29.04 14.45 15.22
N PRO A 428 30.10 15.26 15.25
CA PRO A 428 30.52 16.03 14.09
C PRO A 428 31.26 15.17 13.08
N TYR A 429 31.13 15.53 11.79
CA TYR A 429 31.93 14.94 10.72
C TYR A 429 32.34 15.97 9.67
N LEU A 430 33.47 15.65 9.00
CA LEU A 430 33.98 16.37 7.84
C LEU A 430 34.45 15.35 6.81
N SER A 431 34.04 15.52 5.55
CA SER A 431 34.52 14.72 4.42
C SER A 431 34.86 15.61 3.22
N TYR A 432 35.73 15.10 2.36
CA TYR A 432 36.12 15.75 1.13
C TYR A 432 36.07 14.73 -0.01
N SER A 433 35.17 14.93 -0.97
CA SER A 433 34.94 13.97 -2.05
C SER A 433 35.57 14.47 -3.35
N VAL A 434 36.55 13.75 -3.87
CA VAL A 434 37.09 13.94 -5.21
C VAL A 434 36.48 12.88 -6.12
N VAL A 435 35.70 13.32 -7.08
CA VAL A 435 35.03 12.42 -8.03
C VAL A 435 35.44 12.77 -9.45
N GLY A 436 36.04 11.80 -10.14
CA GLY A 436 36.37 11.87 -11.57
C GLY A 436 35.50 10.92 -12.41
N PRO A 437 35.64 10.92 -13.73
CA PRO A 437 34.83 10.07 -14.61
C PRO A 437 34.97 8.56 -14.34
N GLY A 438 36.13 8.12 -13.83
CA GLY A 438 36.42 6.70 -13.59
C GLY A 438 36.94 6.42 -12.18
N TYR A 439 36.89 7.35 -11.24
CA TYR A 439 37.35 7.16 -9.86
C TYR A 439 36.64 8.07 -8.87
N PHE A 440 36.69 7.66 -7.63
CA PHE A 440 36.37 8.52 -6.49
C PHE A 440 37.32 8.29 -5.32
N VAL A 441 37.52 9.34 -4.52
CA VAL A 441 38.31 9.29 -3.28
C VAL A 441 37.59 10.17 -2.25
N THR A 442 37.23 9.61 -1.13
CA THR A 442 36.47 10.31 -0.08
C THR A 442 37.05 10.01 1.30
N PRO A 443 38.05 10.79 1.75
CA PRO A 443 38.43 10.81 3.16
C PRO A 443 37.34 11.45 4.01
N LYS A 444 37.11 10.87 5.20
CA LYS A 444 36.16 11.41 6.19
C LYS A 444 36.71 11.24 7.58
N VAL A 445 36.58 12.26 8.39
CA VAL A 445 36.77 12.22 9.84
C VAL A 445 35.45 12.45 10.53
N GLN A 446 35.18 11.66 11.54
CA GLN A 446 34.03 11.85 12.42
C GLN A 446 34.46 11.64 13.87
N TRP A 447 33.71 12.24 14.76
CA TRP A 447 33.97 12.15 16.19
C TRP A 447 32.69 11.83 16.94
N HIS A 448 32.76 10.83 17.82
CA HIS A 448 31.65 10.49 18.70
C HIS A 448 31.96 10.98 20.11
N PHE A 449 31.21 11.94 20.62
CA PHE A 449 31.22 12.38 22.01
C PHE A 449 29.92 11.94 22.65
N ALA A 450 29.99 11.26 23.80
CA ALA A 450 28.81 10.88 24.58
C ALA A 450 29.07 11.16 26.06
N SER A 451 28.07 11.72 26.75
CA SER A 451 28.05 11.95 28.19
C SER A 451 26.86 11.23 28.78
N TYR A 452 27.09 10.41 29.77
CA TYR A 452 26.06 9.63 30.44
C TYR A 452 25.86 10.13 31.87
N ASN A 453 24.58 10.18 32.31
CA ASN A 453 24.17 10.42 33.68
C ASN A 453 23.12 9.35 34.06
N LEU A 454 23.58 8.31 34.80
CA LEU A 454 22.76 7.17 35.16
C LEU A 454 21.94 7.44 36.41
N ASN A 455 20.63 7.29 36.33
CA ASN A 455 19.72 7.53 37.44
C ASN A 455 19.48 6.26 38.27
N ASN A 456 19.37 5.11 37.60
CA ASN A 456 19.21 3.80 38.21
C ASN A 456 20.25 2.85 37.54
N ILE A 457 21.07 2.21 38.36
CA ILE A 457 22.09 1.25 37.89
C ILE A 457 21.67 -0.14 38.31
N SER A 458 21.51 -1.03 37.35
CA SER A 458 21.17 -2.42 37.55
C SER A 458 22.31 -3.37 37.15
N ASN A 459 22.06 -4.67 37.12
CA ASN A 459 23.06 -5.70 36.86
C ASN A 459 23.44 -5.88 35.39
N ASP A 460 22.87 -5.09 34.48
CA ASP A 460 23.18 -5.07 33.05
C ASP A 460 24.46 -4.31 32.70
N VAL A 461 25.05 -3.60 33.68
CA VAL A 461 26.37 -2.95 33.58
C VAL A 461 27.32 -3.47 34.63
N PRO A 462 28.66 -3.34 34.44
CA PRO A 462 29.64 -3.83 35.41
C PRO A 462 29.47 -3.23 36.81
N VAL A 463 29.73 -4.03 37.84
CA VAL A 463 29.73 -3.57 39.23
C VAL A 463 30.75 -2.43 39.42
N GLY A 464 30.31 -1.31 40.02
CA GLY A 464 31.13 -0.13 40.21
C GLY A 464 31.09 0.85 39.03
N THR A 465 30.22 0.68 38.07
CA THR A 465 29.97 1.66 36.99
C THR A 465 29.64 3.04 37.59
N PRO A 466 30.36 4.10 37.21
CA PRO A 466 30.13 5.44 37.72
C PRO A 466 28.78 5.99 37.20
N LYS A 467 28.11 6.80 38.01
CA LYS A 467 26.87 7.46 37.57
C LYS A 467 27.07 8.43 36.42
N ASN A 468 28.21 9.11 36.41
CA ASN A 468 28.56 10.09 35.38
C ASN A 468 29.87 9.69 34.72
N PHE A 469 29.91 9.64 33.41
CA PHE A 469 31.13 9.40 32.62
C PHE A 469 30.95 9.93 31.20
N ASN A 470 32.09 10.10 30.52
CA ASN A 470 32.12 10.62 29.16
C ASN A 470 32.91 9.67 28.26
N GLU A 471 32.52 9.64 26.99
CA GLU A 471 33.20 8.92 25.93
C GLU A 471 33.63 9.89 24.82
N SER A 472 34.75 9.63 24.20
CA SER A 472 35.31 10.44 23.11
C SER A 472 36.06 9.54 22.16
N ILE A 473 35.50 9.32 20.97
CA ILE A 473 35.97 8.31 20.03
C ILE A 473 36.09 8.91 18.63
N PRO A 474 37.28 9.18 18.11
CA PRO A 474 37.47 9.59 16.72
C PRO A 474 37.41 8.38 15.80
N THR A 475 36.87 8.57 14.60
CA THR A 475 36.87 7.59 13.52
C THR A 475 37.33 8.26 12.22
N LEU A 476 38.31 7.65 11.58
CA LEU A 476 38.78 8.04 10.25
C LEU A 476 38.35 7.00 9.24
N THR A 477 37.82 7.45 8.12
CA THR A 477 37.47 6.57 7.00
C THR A 477 38.09 7.10 5.71
N PHE A 478 38.48 6.17 4.84
CA PHE A 478 38.98 6.46 3.52
C PHE A 478 38.32 5.53 2.52
N ASP A 479 37.42 6.10 1.68
CA ASP A 479 36.66 5.36 0.69
C ASP A 479 37.16 5.72 -0.71
N THR A 480 37.54 4.74 -1.48
CA THR A 480 38.06 4.94 -2.84
C THR A 480 37.64 3.82 -3.76
N GLY A 481 37.42 4.15 -5.01
CA GLY A 481 37.07 3.17 -6.03
C GLY A 481 37.45 3.64 -7.42
N LEU A 482 37.61 2.65 -8.29
CA LEU A 482 37.82 2.85 -9.71
C LEU A 482 36.58 2.29 -10.47
N ILE A 483 36.28 2.89 -11.61
CA ILE A 483 35.20 2.46 -12.48
C ILE A 483 35.77 2.31 -13.88
N PHE A 484 35.85 1.06 -14.33
CA PHE A 484 36.23 0.72 -15.71
C PHE A 484 34.96 0.29 -16.44
N ASP A 485 34.84 0.65 -17.71
CA ASP A 485 33.75 0.20 -18.55
C ASP A 485 34.26 -0.29 -19.91
N ARG A 486 33.51 -1.23 -20.49
CA ARG A 486 33.72 -1.72 -21.85
C ARG A 486 32.42 -2.15 -22.47
N SER A 487 32.36 -2.04 -23.80
CA SER A 487 31.28 -2.67 -24.56
C SER A 487 31.55 -4.16 -24.72
N VAL A 488 30.55 -4.99 -24.48
CA VAL A 488 30.62 -6.45 -24.60
C VAL A 488 29.33 -6.98 -25.22
N ARG A 489 29.47 -7.99 -26.07
CA ARG A 489 28.33 -8.69 -26.67
C ARG A 489 28.15 -10.06 -26.02
N LEU A 490 27.01 -10.26 -25.34
CA LEU A 490 26.67 -11.52 -24.70
C LEU A 490 25.28 -11.97 -25.16
N PHE A 491 25.15 -13.26 -25.49
CA PHE A 491 23.90 -13.87 -25.93
C PHE A 491 23.22 -13.11 -27.09
N GLY A 492 24.04 -12.53 -27.99
CA GLY A 492 23.56 -11.76 -29.13
C GLY A 492 23.11 -10.33 -28.88
N GLN A 493 23.21 -9.86 -27.64
CA GLN A 493 22.85 -8.49 -27.24
C GLN A 493 24.09 -7.71 -26.77
N ASP A 494 24.07 -6.40 -27.02
CA ASP A 494 25.15 -5.51 -26.63
C ASP A 494 24.90 -4.97 -25.19
N TYR A 495 25.97 -4.97 -24.39
CA TYR A 495 25.96 -4.46 -23.01
C TYR A 495 27.16 -3.55 -22.76
N ILE A 496 27.01 -2.61 -21.83
CA ILE A 496 28.15 -1.95 -21.17
C ILE A 496 28.44 -2.76 -19.91
N GLN A 497 29.62 -3.39 -19.88
CA GLN A 497 30.13 -4.06 -18.68
C GLN A 497 30.98 -3.08 -17.89
N THR A 498 30.67 -2.90 -16.60
CA THR A 498 31.54 -2.17 -15.66
C THR A 498 32.38 -3.14 -14.83
N LEU A 499 33.54 -2.68 -14.37
CA LEU A 499 34.34 -3.32 -13.34
C LEU A 499 34.72 -2.25 -12.31
N GLU A 500 34.24 -2.42 -11.06
CA GLU A 500 34.25 -1.41 -10.01
C GLU A 500 34.95 -1.95 -8.75
N PRO A 501 36.32 -1.97 -8.72
CA PRO A 501 37.01 -2.24 -7.47
C PRO A 501 36.86 -1.06 -6.50
N ARG A 502 36.58 -1.39 -5.22
CA ARG A 502 36.39 -0.41 -4.13
C ARG A 502 37.19 -0.85 -2.91
N LEU A 503 37.89 0.09 -2.29
CA LEU A 503 38.57 -0.08 -1.03
C LEU A 503 37.98 0.91 -0.02
N TYR A 504 37.65 0.39 1.15
CA TYR A 504 37.13 1.20 2.25
C TYR A 504 37.91 0.89 3.52
N TYR A 505 38.71 1.84 3.96
CA TYR A 505 39.50 1.73 5.17
C TYR A 505 38.85 2.47 6.32
N VAL A 506 38.87 1.85 7.51
CA VAL A 506 38.34 2.42 8.76
C VAL A 506 39.38 2.29 9.85
N TYR A 507 39.62 3.39 10.53
CA TYR A 507 40.44 3.43 11.74
C TYR A 507 39.70 4.09 12.88
N THR A 508 39.44 3.35 13.98
CA THR A 508 38.85 3.81 15.23
C THR A 508 39.69 3.25 16.38
N PRO A 509 40.35 4.08 17.20
CA PRO A 509 41.12 3.59 18.33
C PRO A 509 40.24 2.96 19.39
N TYR A 510 40.73 1.92 20.04
CA TYR A 510 40.03 1.30 21.15
C TYR A 510 39.78 2.30 22.28
N ARG A 511 38.54 2.30 22.80
CA ARG A 511 38.13 2.95 24.06
C ARG A 511 37.32 1.95 24.85
N ASN A 512 37.53 1.93 26.16
CA ASN A 512 36.71 1.11 27.05
C ASN A 512 35.32 1.74 27.18
N GLN A 513 34.28 1.03 26.73
CA GLN A 513 32.89 1.44 26.72
C GLN A 513 32.01 0.51 27.56
N ALA A 514 32.63 -0.35 28.40
CA ALA A 514 31.89 -1.33 29.19
C ALA A 514 30.89 -0.71 30.20
N SER A 515 31.13 0.52 30.63
CA SER A 515 30.26 1.27 31.55
C SER A 515 28.99 1.81 30.89
N ALA A 516 28.95 1.96 29.56
CA ALA A 516 27.77 2.45 28.87
C ALA A 516 26.68 1.37 28.82
N PRO A 517 25.46 1.65 29.25
CA PRO A 517 24.32 0.74 29.06
C PRO A 517 23.99 0.59 27.60
N LEU A 518 23.29 -0.48 27.24
CA LEU A 518 22.76 -0.69 25.87
C LEU A 518 21.36 -0.08 25.74
N PHE A 519 21.26 1.22 25.62
CA PHE A 519 19.99 1.90 25.50
C PHE A 519 19.33 1.73 24.14
N ASP A 520 20.12 1.88 23.05
CA ASP A 520 19.63 1.81 21.69
C ASP A 520 20.57 1.03 20.74
N THR A 521 21.50 0.29 21.32
CA THR A 521 22.57 -0.35 20.56
C THR A 521 22.38 -1.88 20.49
N ALA A 522 22.64 -2.41 19.31
CA ALA A 522 22.66 -3.83 18.99
C ALA A 522 23.74 -4.13 17.95
N ASP A 523 24.10 -5.41 17.78
CA ASP A 523 24.96 -5.83 16.67
C ASP A 523 24.25 -5.54 15.34
N SER A 524 25.00 -5.00 14.38
CA SER A 524 24.54 -4.85 13.00
C SER A 524 24.53 -6.22 12.30
N ASP A 525 23.47 -6.51 11.54
CA ASP A 525 23.43 -7.73 10.75
C ASP A 525 24.44 -7.64 9.60
N PHE A 526 25.55 -8.35 9.73
CA PHE A 526 26.63 -8.31 8.77
C PHE A 526 26.19 -8.79 7.38
N GLY A 527 26.38 -7.94 6.39
CA GLY A 527 25.93 -8.18 5.02
C GLY A 527 26.55 -7.21 4.01
N LEU A 528 26.07 -7.27 2.76
CA LEU A 528 26.54 -6.37 1.69
C LEU A 528 26.24 -4.90 1.94
N ALA A 529 25.17 -4.59 2.66
CA ALA A 529 24.81 -3.22 2.98
C ALA A 529 25.70 -2.63 4.07
N GLU A 530 26.10 -3.43 5.05
CA GLU A 530 26.82 -3.03 6.26
C GLU A 530 28.34 -3.14 6.11
N ILE A 531 28.84 -3.87 5.12
CA ILE A 531 30.29 -4.10 4.95
C ILE A 531 31.10 -2.81 4.72
N PHE A 532 30.47 -1.72 4.29
CA PHE A 532 31.05 -0.40 4.09
C PHE A 532 30.63 0.61 5.17
N THR A 533 30.15 0.16 6.33
CA THR A 533 29.83 1.05 7.45
C THR A 533 31.04 1.21 8.37
N PRO A 534 31.24 2.37 9.02
CA PRO A 534 32.36 2.58 9.94
C PRO A 534 32.17 1.84 11.27
N ASN A 535 30.93 1.57 11.68
CA ASN A 535 30.60 0.89 12.94
C ASN A 535 29.94 -0.47 12.67
N THR A 536 30.25 -1.49 13.45
CA THR A 536 29.64 -2.82 13.42
C THR A 536 28.42 -2.92 14.34
N PHE A 537 28.15 -1.89 15.11
CA PHE A 537 26.96 -1.75 15.94
C PHE A 537 25.99 -0.75 15.32
N VAL A 538 24.69 -0.97 15.50
CA VAL A 538 23.66 0.05 15.35
C VAL A 538 23.49 0.81 16.65
N GLY A 539 22.90 2.01 16.62
CA GLY A 539 22.77 2.85 17.81
C GLY A 539 24.03 3.65 18.16
N ASN A 540 24.10 4.17 19.38
CA ASN A 540 25.10 5.14 19.77
C ASN A 540 25.81 4.84 21.11
N ASP A 541 25.58 3.66 21.72
CA ASP A 541 26.22 3.29 22.99
C ASP A 541 27.49 2.45 22.79
N ARG A 542 27.72 1.97 21.57
CA ARG A 542 28.92 1.23 21.21
C ARG A 542 29.44 1.71 19.86
N ILE A 543 30.70 2.10 19.85
CA ILE A 543 31.46 2.39 18.63
C ILE A 543 32.59 1.37 18.55
N ALA A 544 32.54 0.52 17.55
CA ALA A 544 33.54 -0.54 17.37
C ALA A 544 34.95 0.05 17.16
N ASP A 545 35.95 -0.49 17.87
CA ASP A 545 37.31 -0.24 17.53
C ASP A 545 37.61 -0.91 16.18
N ALA A 546 38.34 -0.22 15.33
CA ALA A 546 38.59 -0.65 13.97
C ALA A 546 39.96 -0.24 13.48
N ASN A 547 40.65 -1.16 12.88
CA ASN A 547 41.78 -0.96 11.96
C ASN A 547 41.60 -2.00 10.87
N ARG A 548 40.75 -1.66 9.88
CA ARG A 548 40.28 -2.63 8.90
C ARG A 548 40.15 -2.03 7.51
N LEU A 549 40.35 -2.90 6.52
CA LEU A 549 40.21 -2.61 5.10
C LEU A 549 39.14 -3.50 4.51
N THR A 550 38.08 -2.93 3.98
CA THR A 550 37.11 -3.64 3.13
C THR A 550 37.57 -3.54 1.68
N ALA A 551 37.77 -4.70 1.05
CA ALA A 551 38.01 -4.79 -0.38
C ALA A 551 36.77 -5.40 -1.06
N ALA A 552 36.30 -4.75 -2.12
CA ALA A 552 35.19 -5.26 -2.91
C ALA A 552 35.44 -5.07 -4.39
N ILE A 553 34.84 -5.95 -5.18
CA ILE A 553 34.79 -5.87 -6.63
C ILE A 553 33.35 -6.05 -7.07
N THR A 554 32.85 -5.11 -7.87
CA THR A 554 31.51 -5.19 -8.47
C THR A 554 31.64 -5.17 -9.98
N THR A 555 30.86 -5.98 -10.68
CA THR A 555 30.72 -5.91 -12.14
C THR A 555 29.24 -5.84 -12.48
N ARG A 556 28.88 -4.94 -13.38
CA ARG A 556 27.52 -4.73 -13.84
C ARG A 556 27.44 -4.89 -15.35
N PHE A 557 26.31 -5.34 -15.82
CA PHE A 557 25.95 -5.42 -17.22
C PHE A 557 24.72 -4.55 -17.46
N ILE A 558 24.92 -3.46 -18.18
CA ILE A 558 23.91 -2.42 -18.41
C ILE A 558 23.49 -2.43 -19.87
N ASN A 559 22.21 -2.41 -20.15
CA ASN A 559 21.69 -2.28 -21.50
C ASN A 559 21.97 -0.85 -22.01
N PRO A 560 22.75 -0.66 -23.10
CA PRO A 560 23.11 0.68 -23.57
C PRO A 560 21.93 1.49 -24.12
N ALA A 561 20.86 0.84 -24.57
CA ALA A 561 19.70 1.52 -25.14
C ALA A 561 18.73 2.06 -24.06
N THR A 562 18.56 1.32 -22.95
CA THR A 562 17.59 1.66 -21.90
C THR A 562 18.25 2.16 -20.61
N GLY A 563 19.55 1.90 -20.41
CA GLY A 563 20.25 2.16 -19.15
C GLY A 563 19.94 1.15 -18.04
N ASP A 564 19.16 0.10 -18.31
CA ASP A 564 18.76 -0.89 -17.32
C ASP A 564 19.94 -1.81 -16.93
N GLU A 565 20.15 -1.98 -15.63
CA GLU A 565 21.06 -3.01 -15.09
C GLU A 565 20.41 -4.39 -15.29
N ARG A 566 21.08 -5.23 -16.09
CA ARG A 566 20.64 -6.60 -16.41
C ARG A 566 21.28 -7.66 -15.52
N ALA A 567 22.53 -7.44 -15.11
CA ALA A 567 23.17 -8.29 -14.13
C ALA A 567 24.18 -7.49 -13.30
N ARG A 568 24.30 -7.87 -12.05
CA ARG A 568 25.31 -7.35 -11.12
C ARG A 568 25.87 -8.50 -10.30
N PHE A 569 27.17 -8.53 -10.17
CA PHE A 569 27.87 -9.45 -9.30
C PHE A 569 28.77 -8.65 -8.38
N VAL A 570 28.84 -9.04 -7.12
CA VAL A 570 29.68 -8.40 -6.11
C VAL A 570 30.35 -9.45 -5.27
N LEU A 571 31.62 -9.19 -4.94
CA LEU A 571 32.42 -9.97 -4.00
C LEU A 571 33.09 -8.98 -3.04
N ALA A 572 33.01 -9.23 -1.74
CA ALA A 572 33.56 -8.33 -0.74
C ALA A 572 34.02 -9.10 0.51
N GLN A 573 35.12 -8.59 1.10
CA GLN A 573 35.66 -9.11 2.34
C GLN A 573 36.34 -7.98 3.14
N GLN A 574 36.33 -8.05 4.47
CA GLN A 574 37.07 -7.16 5.35
C GLN A 574 38.34 -7.87 5.86
N TYR A 575 39.40 -7.13 5.94
CA TYR A 575 40.69 -7.54 6.54
C TYR A 575 40.93 -6.73 7.80
N TYR A 576 41.21 -7.38 8.92
CA TYR A 576 41.43 -6.77 10.22
C TYR A 576 42.94 -6.73 10.52
N PHE A 577 43.50 -5.55 10.82
CA PHE A 577 44.90 -5.34 11.14
C PHE A 577 45.16 -5.30 12.64
N GLN A 578 44.09 -5.38 13.44
CA GLN A 578 44.13 -5.50 14.89
C GLN A 578 42.90 -6.24 15.41
N ASP A 579 43.00 -6.82 16.62
CA ASP A 579 41.88 -7.45 17.31
C ASP A 579 40.78 -6.43 17.58
N GLN A 580 39.53 -6.85 17.41
CA GLN A 580 38.33 -6.07 17.77
C GLN A 580 37.97 -6.35 19.23
N ARG A 581 38.22 -5.36 20.10
CA ARG A 581 38.10 -5.50 21.56
C ARG A 581 36.81 -4.98 22.12
N VAL A 582 36.14 -4.08 21.42
CA VAL A 582 34.80 -3.58 21.82
C VAL A 582 33.78 -4.63 21.45
N THR A 583 33.05 -5.11 22.45
CA THR A 583 31.97 -6.11 22.33
C THR A 583 30.64 -5.51 22.74
N LEU A 584 29.54 -6.09 22.28
CA LEU A 584 28.21 -5.65 22.68
C LEU A 584 28.01 -5.83 24.18
N LEU A 585 28.24 -7.04 24.69
CA LEU A 585 28.13 -7.37 26.10
C LEU A 585 29.51 -7.45 26.76
N PRO A 586 29.67 -7.01 28.02
CA PRO A 586 30.97 -6.99 28.72
C PRO A 586 31.65 -8.37 28.86
N ASN A 587 30.89 -9.46 28.82
CA ASN A 587 31.39 -10.83 29.02
C ASN A 587 31.68 -11.56 27.69
N GLN A 588 31.56 -10.91 26.55
CA GLN A 588 31.90 -11.48 25.26
C GLN A 588 33.43 -11.45 25.03
N THR A 589 33.93 -12.47 24.39
CA THR A 589 35.34 -12.52 24.00
C THR A 589 35.60 -11.64 22.78
N SER A 590 36.70 -10.91 22.77
CA SER A 590 37.14 -10.14 21.61
C SER A 590 37.34 -11.03 20.37
N THR A 591 37.07 -10.49 19.20
CA THR A 591 37.26 -11.21 17.95
C THR A 591 38.74 -11.08 17.52
N GLN A 592 39.45 -12.22 17.41
CA GLN A 592 40.84 -12.33 16.96
C GLN A 592 40.94 -12.74 15.48
N ALA A 593 39.87 -12.63 14.72
CA ALA A 593 39.88 -12.95 13.29
C ALA A 593 40.72 -11.96 12.49
N THR A 594 41.45 -12.44 11.51
CA THR A 594 42.24 -11.61 10.59
C THR A 594 41.41 -11.10 9.42
N HIS A 595 40.25 -11.69 9.17
CA HIS A 595 39.32 -11.29 8.13
C HIS A 595 37.90 -11.63 8.50
N SER A 596 36.95 -10.98 7.85
CA SER A 596 35.51 -11.30 7.94
C SER A 596 35.15 -12.50 7.08
N ASP A 597 33.93 -12.97 7.25
CA ASP A 597 33.32 -13.84 6.25
C ASP A 597 33.37 -13.20 4.87
N LEU A 598 33.55 -14.05 3.84
CA LEU A 598 33.46 -13.65 2.44
C LEU A 598 32.00 -13.45 2.06
N ILE A 599 31.67 -12.30 1.49
CA ILE A 599 30.33 -12.01 1.00
C ILE A 599 30.33 -11.99 -0.52
N ALA A 600 29.42 -12.75 -1.12
CA ALA A 600 29.17 -12.74 -2.55
C ALA A 600 27.70 -12.47 -2.84
N GLY A 601 27.42 -11.67 -3.85
CA GLY A 601 26.08 -11.37 -4.28
C GLY A 601 25.93 -11.36 -5.79
N ALA A 602 24.77 -11.77 -6.29
CA ALA A 602 24.41 -11.71 -7.69
C ALA A 602 22.94 -11.27 -7.84
N SER A 603 22.72 -10.33 -8.75
CA SER A 603 21.37 -9.93 -9.17
C SER A 603 21.33 -10.01 -10.69
N ILE A 604 20.35 -10.73 -11.23
CA ILE A 604 20.22 -10.98 -12.67
C ILE A 604 18.77 -10.72 -13.07
N LYS A 605 18.56 -9.88 -14.09
CA LYS A 605 17.26 -9.57 -14.69
C LYS A 605 17.31 -9.91 -16.17
N LEU A 606 16.83 -11.10 -16.53
CA LEU A 606 16.75 -11.53 -17.91
C LEU A 606 15.44 -11.02 -18.56
N GLY A 607 15.41 -10.97 -19.88
CA GLY A 607 14.18 -10.70 -20.62
C GLY A 607 13.07 -11.71 -20.26
N ALA A 608 11.84 -11.45 -20.70
CA ALA A 608 10.66 -12.26 -20.43
C ALA A 608 10.27 -12.38 -18.94
N GLY A 609 10.62 -11.37 -18.11
CA GLY A 609 10.15 -11.29 -16.73
C GLY A 609 10.87 -12.20 -15.73
N PHE A 610 12.05 -12.73 -16.07
CA PHE A 610 12.86 -13.52 -15.15
C PHE A 610 13.81 -12.64 -14.34
N ALA A 611 13.84 -12.83 -13.01
CA ALA A 611 14.75 -12.17 -12.08
C ALA A 611 15.32 -13.19 -11.07
N SER A 612 16.57 -13.01 -10.69
CA SER A 612 17.21 -13.80 -9.62
C SER A 612 18.04 -12.89 -8.74
N GLU A 613 17.94 -13.08 -7.43
CA GLU A 613 18.79 -12.43 -6.43
C GLU A 613 19.40 -13.50 -5.53
N THR A 614 20.69 -13.41 -5.35
CA THR A 614 21.43 -14.40 -4.58
C THR A 614 22.47 -13.69 -3.72
N ALA A 615 22.57 -14.09 -2.45
CA ALA A 615 23.59 -13.61 -1.52
C ALA A 615 24.13 -14.80 -0.71
N PHE A 616 25.43 -14.83 -0.54
CA PHE A 616 26.14 -15.83 0.24
C PHE A 616 27.08 -15.14 1.25
N GLN A 617 27.14 -15.67 2.44
CA GLN A 617 28.11 -15.34 3.47
C GLN A 617 28.82 -16.64 3.89
N TYR A 618 30.13 -16.69 3.70
CA TYR A 618 30.93 -17.88 3.89
C TYR A 618 32.12 -17.59 4.81
N ASN A 619 32.21 -18.36 5.90
CA ASN A 619 33.34 -18.32 6.83
C ASN A 619 34.44 -19.26 6.33
N ALA A 620 35.55 -18.70 5.88
CA ALA A 620 36.67 -19.46 5.30
C ALA A 620 37.46 -20.21 6.38
N ASP A 621 37.59 -19.65 7.60
CA ASP A 621 38.36 -20.26 8.70
C ASP A 621 37.78 -21.57 9.17
N ASN A 622 36.43 -21.60 9.25
CA ASN A 622 35.68 -22.77 9.71
C ASN A 622 35.15 -23.63 8.56
N ASN A 623 35.39 -23.23 7.30
CA ASN A 623 34.86 -23.85 6.10
C ASN A 623 33.30 -24.03 6.17
N GLN A 624 32.61 -22.95 6.54
CA GLN A 624 31.19 -23.02 6.85
C GLN A 624 30.37 -21.93 6.15
N LEU A 625 29.24 -22.34 5.61
CA LEU A 625 28.21 -21.41 5.13
C LEU A 625 27.49 -20.82 6.34
N VAL A 626 27.50 -19.50 6.45
CA VAL A 626 26.88 -18.77 7.56
C VAL A 626 25.47 -18.32 7.17
N LYS A 627 25.34 -17.73 5.99
CA LYS A 627 24.08 -17.20 5.51
C LYS A 627 23.94 -17.37 4.00
N THR A 628 22.75 -17.76 3.55
CA THR A 628 22.45 -17.88 2.13
C THR A 628 21.04 -17.40 1.88
N SER A 629 20.89 -16.59 0.85
CA SER A 629 19.58 -16.20 0.32
C SER A 629 19.61 -16.38 -1.19
N ILE A 630 18.74 -17.22 -1.74
CA ILE A 630 18.60 -17.44 -3.17
C ILE A 630 17.14 -17.18 -3.51
N GLY A 631 16.90 -16.25 -4.41
CA GLY A 631 15.56 -15.90 -4.88
C GLY A 631 15.47 -15.98 -6.39
N PHE A 632 14.38 -16.56 -6.89
CA PHE A 632 14.02 -16.58 -8.31
C PHE A 632 12.60 -16.06 -8.46
N GLY A 633 12.42 -15.11 -9.35
CA GLY A 633 11.13 -14.58 -9.75
C GLY A 633 10.91 -14.75 -11.26
N PHE A 634 9.73 -15.17 -11.64
CA PHE A 634 9.31 -15.25 -13.03
C PHE A 634 7.96 -14.59 -13.21
N SER A 635 7.92 -13.48 -13.93
CA SER A 635 6.71 -12.68 -14.18
C SER A 635 6.62 -12.30 -15.67
N PRO A 636 6.16 -13.22 -16.53
CA PRO A 636 6.13 -13.02 -17.99
C PRO A 636 4.98 -12.11 -18.47
N GLY A 637 4.10 -11.66 -17.57
CA GLY A 637 2.96 -10.81 -17.92
C GLY A 637 1.99 -10.64 -16.77
N THR A 638 0.89 -9.95 -17.03
CA THR A 638 -0.16 -9.66 -16.03
C THR A 638 -0.75 -10.96 -15.46
N ASN A 639 -0.97 -11.00 -14.15
CA ASN A 639 -1.51 -12.15 -13.41
C ASN A 639 -0.71 -13.46 -13.54
N ARG A 640 0.59 -13.34 -13.87
CA ARG A 640 1.51 -14.47 -14.00
C ARG A 640 2.77 -14.18 -13.22
N VAL A 641 2.90 -14.77 -12.06
CA VAL A 641 4.09 -14.63 -11.21
C VAL A 641 4.35 -15.94 -10.48
N ILE A 642 5.60 -16.37 -10.45
CA ILE A 642 6.10 -17.48 -9.65
C ILE A 642 7.36 -16.99 -8.96
N ASN A 643 7.43 -17.16 -7.65
CA ASN A 643 8.61 -16.87 -6.85
C ASN A 643 9.04 -18.12 -6.11
N VAL A 644 10.33 -18.39 -6.12
CA VAL A 644 10.96 -19.44 -5.33
C VAL A 644 12.10 -18.80 -4.54
N ALA A 645 12.14 -19.01 -3.24
CA ALA A 645 13.24 -18.52 -2.42
C ALA A 645 13.71 -19.59 -1.45
N TYR A 646 15.01 -19.65 -1.24
CA TYR A 646 15.67 -20.44 -0.22
C TYR A 646 16.42 -19.51 0.72
N ARG A 647 16.23 -19.68 2.03
CA ARG A 647 16.92 -18.93 3.06
C ARG A 647 17.56 -19.88 4.07
N TYR A 648 18.83 -19.68 4.27
CA TYR A 648 19.60 -20.37 5.28
C TYR A 648 20.32 -19.34 6.15
N THR A 649 20.22 -19.50 7.47
CA THR A 649 21.04 -18.76 8.45
C THR A 649 21.45 -19.77 9.52
N ARG A 650 22.75 -19.86 9.77
CA ARG A 650 23.29 -20.72 10.80
C ARG A 650 22.93 -20.20 12.18
N ALA A 651 22.68 -21.10 13.13
CA ALA A 651 22.53 -20.74 14.54
C ALA A 651 23.80 -20.04 15.03
N ASN A 652 23.64 -18.92 15.68
CA ASN A 652 24.71 -18.24 16.39
C ASN A 652 24.36 -18.22 17.88
N THR A 653 25.05 -19.05 18.66
CA THR A 653 24.83 -19.16 20.10
C THR A 653 25.17 -17.91 20.88
N THR A 654 26.01 -17.03 20.31
CA THR A 654 26.42 -15.76 20.93
C THR A 654 25.32 -14.69 20.80
N LEU A 655 24.50 -14.76 19.74
CA LEU A 655 23.45 -13.81 19.46
C LEU A 655 22.03 -14.34 19.75
N ASP A 656 21.91 -15.53 20.39
CA ASP A 656 20.66 -16.26 20.62
C ASP A 656 19.79 -16.39 19.33
N ASN A 657 20.44 -16.44 18.18
CA ASN A 657 19.79 -16.49 16.89
C ASN A 657 19.37 -17.92 16.55
N GLN A 658 18.09 -18.14 16.40
CA GLN A 658 17.57 -19.42 15.94
C GLN A 658 17.98 -19.69 14.49
N PRO A 659 18.35 -20.93 14.15
CA PRO A 659 18.71 -21.26 12.77
C PRO A 659 17.50 -21.11 11.85
N ILE A 660 17.74 -20.58 10.66
CA ILE A 660 16.74 -20.48 9.59
C ILE A 660 17.15 -21.44 8.48
N ASN A 661 16.26 -22.33 8.09
CA ASN A 661 16.47 -23.22 6.95
C ASN A 661 15.13 -23.40 6.22
N GLN A 662 14.78 -22.47 5.34
CA GLN A 662 13.43 -22.37 4.80
C GLN A 662 13.41 -22.30 3.29
N VAL A 663 12.42 -23.00 2.70
CA VAL A 663 12.05 -22.86 1.29
C VAL A 663 10.68 -22.20 1.22
N LEU A 664 10.60 -21.15 0.39
CA LEU A 664 9.38 -20.43 0.10
C LEU A 664 9.08 -20.53 -1.39
N ILE A 665 7.85 -20.95 -1.70
CA ILE A 665 7.30 -20.93 -3.06
C ILE A 665 6.02 -20.11 -3.00
N SER A 666 5.86 -19.16 -3.91
CA SER A 666 4.62 -18.41 -4.05
C SER A 666 4.35 -18.05 -5.50
N GLY A 667 3.09 -17.85 -5.83
CA GLY A 667 2.75 -17.47 -7.19
C GLY A 667 1.27 -17.22 -7.41
N GLN A 668 0.99 -16.58 -8.53
CA GLN A 668 -0.31 -16.40 -9.15
C GLN A 668 -0.20 -16.87 -10.59
N TRP A 669 -1.12 -17.74 -11.03
CA TRP A 669 -1.07 -18.27 -12.37
C TRP A 669 -2.47 -18.54 -12.94
N PRO A 670 -2.73 -18.21 -14.22
CA PRO A 670 -3.96 -18.61 -14.89
C PRO A 670 -3.95 -20.14 -15.12
N LEU A 671 -4.86 -20.85 -14.48
CA LEU A 671 -5.06 -22.29 -14.65
C LEU A 671 -5.93 -22.60 -15.86
N SER A 672 -6.85 -21.71 -16.17
CA SER A 672 -7.70 -21.72 -17.36
C SER A 672 -8.07 -20.29 -17.75
N HIS A 673 -8.92 -20.13 -18.77
CA HIS A 673 -9.31 -18.84 -19.33
C HIS A 673 -9.92 -17.87 -18.28
N ARG A 674 -10.60 -18.40 -17.25
CA ARG A 674 -11.28 -17.62 -16.19
C ARG A 674 -10.85 -18.01 -14.77
N VAL A 675 -9.95 -18.96 -14.62
CA VAL A 675 -9.54 -19.47 -13.31
C VAL A 675 -8.08 -19.17 -13.05
N TYR A 676 -7.80 -18.55 -11.92
CA TYR A 676 -6.46 -18.21 -11.46
C TYR A 676 -6.17 -18.94 -10.14
N GLY A 677 -5.04 -19.61 -10.07
CA GLY A 677 -4.51 -20.18 -8.85
C GLY A 677 -3.60 -19.16 -8.16
N VAL A 678 -3.73 -19.03 -6.84
CA VAL A 678 -2.86 -18.22 -6.00
C VAL A 678 -2.37 -19.10 -4.85
N GLY A 679 -1.06 -19.12 -4.63
CA GLY A 679 -0.50 -19.96 -3.60
C GLY A 679 0.76 -19.39 -2.97
N ARG A 680 0.99 -19.77 -1.70
CA ARG A 680 2.22 -19.58 -0.95
C ARG A 680 2.45 -20.78 -0.07
N PHE A 681 3.66 -21.25 -0.07
CA PHE A 681 4.11 -22.35 0.78
C PHE A 681 5.49 -22.03 1.34
N ASN A 682 5.57 -21.87 2.64
CA ASN A 682 6.80 -21.62 3.37
C ASN A 682 7.06 -22.79 4.30
N TYR A 683 8.14 -23.52 4.07
CA TYR A 683 8.49 -24.73 4.79
C TYR A 683 9.85 -24.61 5.47
N ASP A 684 9.88 -24.90 6.76
CA ASP A 684 11.10 -24.99 7.57
C ASP A 684 11.67 -26.40 7.46
N LEU A 685 12.80 -26.50 6.74
CA LEU A 685 13.51 -27.78 6.53
C LEU A 685 14.18 -28.28 7.80
N GLY A 686 14.63 -27.38 8.70
CA GLY A 686 15.23 -27.74 9.98
C GLY A 686 14.23 -28.27 10.97
N GLY A 687 13.10 -27.57 11.12
CA GLY A 687 12.02 -27.93 12.02
C GLY A 687 10.99 -28.91 11.42
N HIS A 688 11.13 -29.32 10.15
CA HIS A 688 10.21 -30.21 9.43
C HIS A 688 8.74 -29.78 9.52
N ARG A 689 8.46 -28.47 9.37
CA ARG A 689 7.13 -27.91 9.57
C ARG A 689 6.76 -26.83 8.54
N ILE A 690 5.47 -26.70 8.30
CA ILE A 690 4.94 -25.56 7.54
C ILE A 690 4.96 -24.34 8.45
N VAL A 691 5.68 -23.28 8.05
CA VAL A 691 5.71 -22.00 8.75
C VAL A 691 4.44 -21.20 8.45
N ASP A 692 4.16 -21.00 7.18
CA ASP A 692 2.92 -20.41 6.69
C ASP A 692 2.56 -20.99 5.33
N GLY A 693 1.28 -20.99 5.00
CA GLY A 693 0.79 -21.45 3.72
C GLY A 693 -0.54 -20.81 3.35
N LEU A 694 -0.72 -20.60 2.07
CA LEU A 694 -1.95 -20.10 1.48
C LEU A 694 -2.20 -20.84 0.17
N VAL A 695 -3.40 -21.34 -0.02
CA VAL A 695 -3.86 -21.90 -1.29
C VAL A 695 -5.23 -21.29 -1.59
N GLY A 696 -5.38 -20.74 -2.76
CA GLY A 696 -6.65 -20.15 -3.20
C GLY A 696 -6.84 -20.18 -4.69
N LEU A 697 -8.08 -20.04 -5.07
CA LEU A 697 -8.56 -19.96 -6.45
C LEU A 697 -9.35 -18.67 -6.63
N GLN A 698 -9.24 -18.08 -7.80
CA GLN A 698 -10.06 -16.97 -8.24
C GLN A 698 -10.71 -17.32 -9.58
N TYR A 699 -12.01 -17.13 -9.66
CA TYR A 699 -12.79 -17.26 -10.88
C TYR A 699 -13.21 -15.86 -11.33
N ASP A 700 -12.88 -15.49 -12.56
CA ASP A 700 -13.22 -14.22 -13.16
C ASP A 700 -14.30 -14.42 -14.24
N ALA A 701 -15.50 -14.00 -13.94
CA ALA A 701 -16.58 -13.90 -14.89
C ALA A 701 -16.73 -12.46 -15.40
N ASP A 702 -17.52 -12.27 -16.46
CA ASP A 702 -17.63 -10.97 -17.12
C ASP A 702 -18.07 -9.85 -16.16
N CYS A 703 -19.08 -10.11 -15.32
CA CYS A 703 -19.61 -9.12 -14.39
C CYS A 703 -19.51 -9.48 -12.89
N TRP A 704 -18.79 -10.55 -12.54
CA TRP A 704 -18.53 -10.91 -11.14
C TRP A 704 -17.23 -11.70 -11.00
N THR A 705 -16.65 -11.69 -9.82
CA THR A 705 -15.50 -12.54 -9.47
C THR A 705 -15.75 -13.28 -8.17
N LEU A 706 -15.35 -14.53 -8.11
CA LEU A 706 -15.36 -15.35 -6.89
C LEU A 706 -13.95 -15.76 -6.56
N GLY A 707 -13.54 -15.54 -5.33
CA GLY A 707 -12.31 -16.03 -4.77
C GLY A 707 -12.57 -16.89 -3.54
N ALA A 708 -11.79 -17.94 -3.36
CA ALA A 708 -11.79 -18.76 -2.16
C ALA A 708 -10.38 -19.24 -1.83
N GLY A 709 -10.05 -19.34 -0.55
CA GLY A 709 -8.73 -19.78 -0.13
C GLY A 709 -8.71 -20.27 1.31
N ILE A 710 -7.67 -21.03 1.61
CA ILE A 710 -7.35 -21.50 2.95
C ILE A 710 -5.96 -21.00 3.30
N GLN A 711 -5.85 -20.32 4.43
CA GLN A 711 -4.58 -19.84 4.95
C GLN A 711 -4.27 -20.47 6.29
N ARG A 712 -3.05 -20.99 6.41
CA ARG A 712 -2.44 -21.40 7.67
C ARG A 712 -1.31 -20.44 8.00
N TYR A 713 -1.28 -19.92 9.22
CA TYR A 713 -0.25 -18.98 9.67
C TYR A 713 0.15 -19.27 11.11
N ALA A 714 1.41 -18.98 11.44
CA ALA A 714 1.93 -19.11 12.79
C ALA A 714 1.48 -17.94 13.66
N ASN A 715 1.02 -18.21 14.88
CA ASN A 715 0.61 -17.22 15.87
C ASN A 715 1.72 -16.86 16.89
N GLY A 716 2.94 -17.41 16.71
CA GLY A 716 4.03 -17.24 17.67
C GLY A 716 4.27 -18.48 18.52
N LEU A 717 4.90 -18.28 19.69
CA LEU A 717 5.14 -19.31 20.68
C LEU A 717 4.16 -19.12 21.86
N ASN A 718 3.57 -20.20 22.34
CA ASN A 718 2.81 -20.17 23.59
C ASN A 718 3.75 -20.04 24.80
N THR A 719 3.19 -19.89 26.00
CA THR A 719 3.93 -19.83 27.28
C THR A 719 4.80 -21.09 27.55
N SER A 720 4.53 -22.18 26.84
CA SER A 720 5.31 -23.43 26.89
C SER A 720 6.30 -23.55 25.75
N SER A 721 6.64 -22.48 25.05
CA SER A 721 7.55 -22.43 23.88
C SER A 721 7.11 -23.33 22.71
N GLN A 722 5.85 -23.69 22.63
CA GLN A 722 5.30 -24.45 21.50
C GLN A 722 4.79 -23.53 20.43
N HIS A 723 5.09 -23.85 19.20
CA HIS A 723 4.60 -23.10 18.04
C HIS A 723 3.09 -23.30 17.86
N GLN A 724 2.34 -22.23 17.90
CA GLN A 724 0.93 -22.23 17.57
C GLN A 724 0.69 -21.85 16.12
N SER A 725 -0.29 -22.46 15.48
CA SER A 725 -0.74 -22.10 14.14
C SER A 725 -2.25 -22.09 14.08
N SER A 726 -2.79 -21.12 13.35
CA SER A 726 -4.22 -21.01 13.07
C SER A 726 -4.49 -21.25 11.61
N THR A 727 -5.66 -21.81 11.31
CA THR A 727 -6.14 -21.98 9.95
C THR A 727 -7.44 -21.19 9.79
N ARG A 728 -7.52 -20.41 8.72
CA ARG A 728 -8.71 -19.64 8.37
C ARG A 728 -9.14 -19.89 6.93
N PHE A 729 -10.45 -19.87 6.71
CA PHE A 729 -11.05 -19.86 5.39
C PHE A 729 -11.26 -18.41 4.94
N LEU A 730 -10.87 -18.12 3.71
CA LEU A 730 -10.98 -16.82 3.08
C LEU A 730 -11.86 -16.94 1.84
N ALA A 731 -12.76 -15.97 1.65
CA ALA A 731 -13.64 -15.92 0.49
C ALA A 731 -13.88 -14.47 0.06
N GLN A 732 -14.11 -14.28 -1.22
CA GLN A 732 -14.46 -13.00 -1.82
C GLN A 732 -15.47 -13.22 -2.92
N LEU A 733 -16.52 -12.41 -2.94
CA LEU A 733 -17.46 -12.30 -4.05
C LEU A 733 -17.56 -10.82 -4.43
N THR A 734 -17.19 -10.52 -5.66
CA THR A 734 -17.29 -9.17 -6.21
C THR A 734 -18.36 -9.12 -7.27
N PHE A 735 -19.33 -8.25 -7.11
CA PHE A 735 -20.27 -7.84 -8.14
C PHE A 735 -19.67 -6.61 -8.83
N LYS A 736 -19.09 -6.81 -10.01
CA LYS A 736 -18.40 -5.74 -10.73
C LYS A 736 -19.37 -4.59 -11.04
N GLY A 737 -18.97 -3.36 -10.73
CA GLY A 737 -19.81 -2.18 -10.87
C GLY A 737 -20.81 -1.94 -9.72
N LEU A 738 -20.85 -2.82 -8.70
CA LEU A 738 -21.69 -2.62 -7.52
C LEU A 738 -20.87 -2.65 -6.22
N SER A 739 -20.29 -3.82 -5.89
CA SER A 739 -19.73 -4.04 -4.55
C SER A 739 -18.88 -5.30 -4.44
N THR A 740 -18.07 -5.38 -3.40
CA THR A 740 -17.27 -6.56 -3.05
C THR A 740 -17.57 -6.99 -1.63
N VAL A 741 -17.89 -8.26 -1.44
CA VAL A 741 -17.94 -8.94 -0.13
C VAL A 741 -16.64 -9.73 0.02
N ASP A 742 -15.75 -9.32 0.94
CA ASP A 742 -14.42 -9.92 1.14
C ASP A 742 -14.14 -10.10 2.63
N ASN A 743 -13.62 -11.25 3.02
CA ASN A 743 -13.16 -11.50 4.39
C ASN A 743 -11.63 -11.45 4.52
N GLY A 744 -10.96 -10.65 3.66
CA GLY A 744 -9.52 -10.44 3.66
C GLY A 744 -8.73 -11.33 2.69
N LEU A 745 -9.38 -12.00 1.75
CA LEU A 745 -8.73 -12.84 0.75
C LEU A 745 -7.75 -12.04 -0.10
N MET A 746 -8.16 -10.85 -0.59
CA MET A 746 -7.30 -10.01 -1.41
C MET A 746 -6.08 -9.50 -0.67
N THR A 747 -6.27 -9.12 0.60
CA THR A 747 -5.16 -8.71 1.47
C THR A 747 -4.20 -9.87 1.71
N ALA A 748 -4.74 -11.07 1.97
CA ALA A 748 -3.93 -12.28 2.12
C ALA A 748 -3.13 -12.61 0.85
N PHE A 749 -3.73 -12.50 -0.34
CA PHE A 749 -3.04 -12.73 -1.61
C PHE A 749 -1.92 -11.72 -1.86
N ARG A 750 -2.19 -10.42 -1.68
CA ARG A 750 -1.19 -9.35 -1.85
C ARG A 750 0.01 -9.50 -0.89
N ASN A 751 -0.26 -9.85 0.36
CA ASN A 751 0.78 -10.02 1.37
C ASN A 751 1.55 -11.34 1.22
N SER A 752 0.95 -12.34 0.59
CA SER A 752 1.53 -13.68 0.46
C SER A 752 2.33 -13.88 -0.83
N VAL A 753 1.98 -13.17 -1.91
CA VAL A 753 2.61 -13.37 -3.24
C VAL A 753 3.21 -12.04 -3.70
N ALA A 754 4.55 -11.96 -3.70
CA ALA A 754 5.25 -10.80 -4.27
C ALA A 754 4.96 -10.69 -5.77
N GLY A 755 4.54 -9.50 -6.23
CA GLY A 755 4.14 -9.29 -7.62
C GLY A 755 2.72 -9.76 -7.95
N TYR A 756 1.89 -10.07 -6.94
CA TYR A 756 0.47 -10.36 -7.15
C TYR A 756 -0.23 -9.17 -7.80
N THR A 757 -0.98 -9.44 -8.87
CA THR A 757 -1.82 -8.46 -9.56
C THR A 757 -3.29 -8.80 -9.33
N PRO A 758 -4.11 -7.86 -8.82
CA PRO A 758 -5.55 -8.08 -8.75
C PRO A 758 -6.14 -8.31 -10.14
N LEU A 759 -7.24 -9.06 -10.20
CA LEU A 759 -7.98 -9.22 -11.45
C LEU A 759 -8.48 -7.84 -11.93
N PRO A 760 -8.43 -7.55 -13.23
CA PRO A 760 -8.79 -6.25 -13.74
C PRO A 760 -10.25 -5.90 -13.43
N PRO A 761 -10.57 -4.61 -13.19
CA PRO A 761 -11.96 -4.16 -13.17
C PRO A 761 -12.60 -4.41 -14.55
N PRO A 762 -13.95 -4.37 -14.63
CA PRO A 762 -14.59 -4.44 -15.94
C PRO A 762 -14.04 -3.33 -16.83
N PRO A 763 -13.88 -3.58 -18.15
CA PRO A 763 -13.55 -2.50 -19.06
C PRO A 763 -14.62 -1.40 -18.93
N PRO A 764 -14.26 -0.12 -19.02
CA PRO A 764 -15.24 0.95 -19.11
C PRO A 764 -16.17 0.62 -20.26
N PRO A 765 -17.48 0.93 -20.14
CA PRO A 765 -18.40 0.71 -21.24
C PRO A 765 -17.85 1.39 -22.48
N GLU A 766 -17.83 0.66 -23.61
CA GLU A 766 -17.38 1.22 -24.89
C GLU A 766 -18.20 2.50 -25.14
N ALA A 767 -17.53 3.59 -25.45
CA ALA A 767 -18.18 4.81 -25.93
C ALA A 767 -18.82 4.46 -27.28
N ARG A 768 -20.05 4.01 -27.24
CA ARG A 768 -20.80 3.75 -28.46
C ARG A 768 -21.29 5.08 -29.00
N PHE A 769 -21.08 5.32 -30.27
CA PHE A 769 -21.73 6.40 -31.00
C PHE A 769 -23.23 6.08 -31.16
N THR A 770 -23.94 6.01 -30.03
CA THR A 770 -25.36 5.64 -29.98
C THR A 770 -26.29 6.66 -30.67
N ASN A 771 -25.74 7.83 -31.03
CA ASN A 771 -26.47 8.87 -31.75
C ASN A 771 -26.56 8.63 -33.27
N TYR A 772 -25.90 7.61 -33.81
CA TYR A 772 -25.81 7.34 -35.25
C TYR A 772 -26.35 5.96 -35.66
N GLU A 773 -26.87 5.14 -34.72
CA GLU A 773 -27.53 3.86 -35.06
C GLU A 773 -29.05 3.99 -35.16
#